data_4d5bc3cd8e31a9609efafcbb8b7860ef
#
_entry.id   4d5bc3cd8e31a9609efafcbb8b7860ef
#
_cell.length_a   1.000
_cell.length_b   1.000
_cell.length_c   1.000
_cell.angle_alpha   90.00
_cell.angle_beta   90.00
_cell.angle_gamma   90.00
#
_symmetry.space_group_name_H-M   'P 1'
#
loop_
_entity.id
_entity.type
_entity.pdbx_description
1 polymer ?
#
loop_
_entity_poly.entity_id
_entity_poly.type
_entity_poly.pdbx_seq_one_letter_code
_entity_poly.pdbx_strand_id
1 'polypeptide(L)'
;MNQYLEERKNMLSKRNKLVLLSAIIILISLIIFSPYLINNMPLTYGTDIKPQWFEFYTEFKNLIIQFFETKQLPFYSWNLFLGNNFFASKSYYLMGDIFSYIGLLIPLNFFDVAQVLEVIKFLVSGWTMYYLLGCYKFNSKVKLIGSIAYTFSSWAIFYSGQLSFLSFYCWMPLYFASIELYLRKGKKLMFPFICMILLFTNFYFFYTLSFFTPIYYIYRYSLLKDNFKNFIKDTLVLIGCYLLGVFMTGVLTLPTMAYILHNDRVGQFSLKLFFEQPSIYLHELCARLVPNYIYIYRTNVFETTAHTTRELCLYSGTLTAVLLPQIFSDKDKKFRKATLIFYIILNLFLIFPFLSSMAHGFSDPTFRWTMILILVQILTVCHYLENINQLNTKNLKITMGISIFVLIAVIPLTVILSKGNTISAYRNQILLFLSAIIFVVINTWLLLNKKSYIWFLTVLCIEYSISGFTLYYSRMRSEGITYDFIKSATHVLQDKDHELNYFLENIEPVNSLQYYRTYIPLESIYWDFSHNMSLMVQLQGTMTYDSTYAPSFNKMKEIAPEVKDYDSEWIFNIKNPDILQFLSVKYAIVTNPSELPEGLSWRLLTDNYRSGLLVYRNDDYRSLGTTYNQIITYEEIESTKLITHLSDIVACESSDLMEIQNMMNSNHSVELENIAHQGNYLTGTCNTDESSFLVLSLPYDKGWKVFVNGQNVKTYSVNGGFVGFGVEVGNNQIEMYFTPVGFKQGAIISLIGIMGYVALIVYEKLKIRNSRRYKNEQSI
;
A
#
# COMPACT_ATOMS: atom_id res chain seq x y z
N MET A 1 -27.46 -28.46 33.49
CA MET A 1 -26.87 -29.47 32.60
C MET A 1 -27.37 -29.31 31.14
N ASN A 2 -28.69 -29.23 30.90
CA ASN A 2 -29.22 -29.06 29.53
C ASN A 2 -28.75 -27.79 28.82
N GLN A 3 -28.74 -26.64 29.51
CA GLN A 3 -28.28 -25.38 28.96
C GLN A 3 -26.77 -25.42 28.57
N TYR A 4 -25.96 -26.05 29.42
CA TYR A 4 -24.53 -26.27 29.16
C TYR A 4 -24.29 -27.19 27.95
N LEU A 5 -25.07 -28.26 27.84
CA LEU A 5 -25.00 -29.19 26.70
C LEU A 5 -25.43 -28.51 25.37
N GLU A 6 -26.45 -27.66 25.44
CA GLU A 6 -26.93 -26.89 24.28
C GLU A 6 -25.93 -25.83 23.84
N GLU A 7 -25.32 -25.12 24.79
CA GLU A 7 -24.22 -24.17 24.50
C GLU A 7 -23.00 -24.86 23.88
N ARG A 8 -22.61 -26.04 24.39
CA ARG A 8 -21.53 -26.86 23.87
C ARG A 8 -21.83 -27.38 22.45
N LYS A 9 -23.05 -27.83 22.19
CA LYS A 9 -23.51 -28.29 20.87
C LYS A 9 -23.52 -27.12 19.87
N ASN A 10 -23.93 -25.94 20.28
CA ASN A 10 -23.92 -24.74 19.49
C ASN A 10 -22.48 -24.26 19.20
N MET A 11 -21.56 -24.33 20.16
CA MET A 11 -20.13 -24.03 19.95
C MET A 11 -19.47 -25.01 18.95
N LEU A 12 -19.70 -26.31 19.09
CA LEU A 12 -19.20 -27.32 18.17
C LEU A 12 -19.75 -27.10 16.78
N SER A 13 -21.03 -26.79 16.63
CA SER A 13 -21.65 -26.48 15.34
C SER A 13 -21.05 -25.24 14.68
N LYS A 14 -20.72 -24.17 15.45
CA LYS A 14 -20.03 -22.96 14.94
C LYS A 14 -18.60 -23.29 14.51
N ARG A 15 -17.85 -24.03 15.32
CA ARG A 15 -16.46 -24.43 15.01
C ARG A 15 -16.41 -25.23 13.71
N ASN A 16 -17.29 -26.21 13.53
CA ASN A 16 -17.33 -27.01 12.32
C ASN A 16 -17.61 -26.18 11.05
N LYS A 17 -18.41 -25.10 11.17
CA LYS A 17 -18.69 -24.20 10.04
C LYS A 17 -17.54 -23.29 9.68
N LEU A 18 -16.77 -22.83 10.67
CA LEU A 18 -15.54 -22.07 10.42
C LEU A 18 -14.46 -22.96 9.80
N VAL A 19 -14.34 -24.21 10.26
CA VAL A 19 -13.42 -25.19 9.65
C VAL A 19 -13.82 -25.47 8.20
N LEU A 20 -15.11 -25.65 7.92
CA LEU A 20 -15.60 -25.82 6.54
C LEU A 20 -15.31 -24.59 5.68
N LEU A 21 -15.55 -23.38 6.18
CA LEU A 21 -15.22 -22.14 5.47
C LEU A 21 -13.73 -22.07 5.16
N SER A 22 -12.87 -22.37 6.14
CA SER A 22 -11.42 -22.38 5.97
C SER A 22 -10.97 -23.39 4.91
N ALA A 23 -11.53 -24.61 4.96
CA ALA A 23 -11.20 -25.65 3.98
C ALA A 23 -11.58 -25.24 2.55
N ILE A 24 -12.75 -24.62 2.36
CA ILE A 24 -13.20 -24.12 1.06
C ILE A 24 -12.28 -23.00 0.58
N ILE A 25 -11.92 -22.03 1.45
CA ILE A 25 -11.03 -20.92 1.09
C ILE A 25 -9.66 -21.45 0.67
N ILE A 26 -9.09 -22.38 1.43
CA ILE A 26 -7.80 -23.01 1.08
C ILE A 26 -7.89 -23.73 -0.28
N LEU A 27 -8.95 -24.52 -0.48
CA LEU A 27 -9.14 -25.25 -1.75
C LEU A 27 -9.22 -24.31 -2.95
N ILE A 28 -10.04 -23.26 -2.87
CA ILE A 28 -10.14 -22.25 -3.95
C ILE A 28 -8.80 -21.55 -4.15
N SER A 29 -8.11 -21.17 -3.08
CA SER A 29 -6.78 -20.53 -3.16
C SER A 29 -5.77 -21.43 -3.87
N LEU A 30 -5.72 -22.73 -3.54
CA LEU A 30 -4.84 -23.68 -4.22
C LEU A 30 -5.16 -23.82 -5.72
N ILE A 31 -6.44 -23.81 -6.09
CA ILE A 31 -6.86 -23.84 -7.51
C ILE A 31 -6.43 -22.55 -8.21
N ILE A 32 -6.68 -21.40 -7.60
CA ILE A 32 -6.36 -20.09 -8.16
C ILE A 32 -4.85 -19.94 -8.37
N PHE A 33 -4.04 -20.37 -7.39
CA PHE A 33 -2.58 -20.26 -7.44
C PHE A 33 -1.88 -21.41 -8.18
N SER A 34 -2.64 -22.45 -8.59
CA SER A 34 -2.07 -23.61 -9.27
C SER A 34 -1.23 -23.30 -10.51
N PRO A 35 -1.51 -22.25 -11.34
CA PRO A 35 -0.62 -21.89 -12.44
C PRO A 35 0.82 -21.61 -11.99
N TYR A 36 1.00 -20.90 -10.88
CA TYR A 36 2.32 -20.61 -10.33
C TYR A 36 2.95 -21.83 -9.68
N LEU A 37 2.17 -22.58 -8.88
CA LEU A 37 2.66 -23.78 -8.18
C LEU A 37 3.13 -24.86 -9.14
N ILE A 38 2.38 -25.14 -10.24
CA ILE A 38 2.71 -26.17 -11.23
C ILE A 38 3.95 -25.78 -12.04
N ASN A 39 4.15 -24.49 -12.32
CA ASN A 39 5.29 -24.00 -13.10
C ASN A 39 6.50 -23.62 -12.23
N ASN A 40 6.49 -23.97 -10.95
CA ASN A 40 7.56 -23.63 -9.99
C ASN A 40 7.92 -22.14 -10.01
N MET A 41 6.89 -21.28 -9.95
CA MET A 41 7.01 -19.83 -9.96
C MET A 41 6.46 -19.25 -8.66
N PRO A 42 7.07 -18.22 -8.07
CA PRO A 42 6.48 -17.48 -6.97
C PRO A 42 5.34 -16.59 -7.47
N LEU A 43 4.44 -16.22 -6.57
CA LEU A 43 3.36 -15.25 -6.85
C LEU A 43 3.93 -13.84 -7.04
N THR A 44 4.64 -13.64 -8.14
CA THR A 44 5.21 -12.35 -8.53
C THR A 44 4.39 -11.76 -9.66
N TYR A 45 3.34 -11.07 -9.34
CA TYR A 45 2.52 -10.38 -10.32
C TYR A 45 2.29 -8.93 -9.90
N GLY A 46 2.10 -8.08 -10.90
CA GLY A 46 1.97 -6.64 -10.70
C GLY A 46 3.31 -5.92 -10.64
N THR A 47 3.26 -4.67 -11.01
CA THR A 47 4.45 -3.81 -11.16
C THR A 47 5.14 -3.48 -9.84
N ASP A 48 4.48 -3.71 -8.69
CA ASP A 48 4.96 -3.23 -7.40
C ASP A 48 5.55 -4.34 -6.51
N ILE A 49 5.26 -5.63 -6.76
CA ILE A 49 5.79 -6.71 -5.92
C ILE A 49 7.28 -6.85 -6.09
N LYS A 50 7.76 -6.87 -7.35
CA LYS A 50 9.16 -7.08 -7.67
C LYS A 50 10.04 -5.88 -7.29
N PRO A 51 9.75 -4.64 -7.77
CA PRO A 51 10.64 -3.50 -7.56
C PRO A 51 10.39 -2.71 -6.26
N GLN A 52 9.43 -3.10 -5.43
CA GLN A 52 9.12 -2.38 -4.19
C GLN A 52 8.94 -3.30 -2.99
N TRP A 53 7.99 -4.24 -3.04
CA TRP A 53 7.61 -5.03 -1.85
C TRP A 53 8.72 -5.94 -1.37
N PHE A 54 9.41 -6.59 -2.28
CA PHE A 54 10.50 -7.50 -1.95
C PHE A 54 11.64 -6.75 -1.28
N GLU A 55 12.07 -5.67 -1.87
CA GLU A 55 13.18 -4.85 -1.39
C GLU A 55 12.83 -4.15 -0.08
N PHE A 56 11.64 -3.53 0.01
CA PHE A 56 11.20 -2.88 1.26
C PHE A 56 11.03 -3.87 2.40
N TYR A 57 10.55 -5.08 2.12
CA TYR A 57 10.43 -6.12 3.14
C TYR A 57 11.78 -6.65 3.60
N THR A 58 12.75 -6.77 2.70
CA THR A 58 14.13 -7.15 3.03
C THR A 58 14.75 -6.13 3.98
N GLU A 59 14.62 -4.84 3.64
CA GLU A 59 15.11 -3.76 4.50
C GLU A 59 14.36 -3.72 5.85
N PHE A 60 13.05 -3.89 5.84
CA PHE A 60 12.25 -3.98 7.07
C PHE A 60 12.76 -5.09 7.99
N LYS A 61 13.02 -6.28 7.43
CA LYS A 61 13.58 -7.42 8.19
C LYS A 61 14.93 -7.06 8.82
N ASN A 62 15.82 -6.46 8.04
CA ASN A 62 17.15 -6.07 8.52
C ASN A 62 17.07 -5.00 9.64
N LEU A 63 16.22 -3.99 9.47
CA LEU A 63 15.99 -2.98 10.50
C LEU A 63 15.38 -3.56 11.78
N ILE A 64 14.51 -4.56 11.69
CA ILE A 64 13.98 -5.27 12.87
C ILE A 64 15.06 -6.12 13.55
N ILE A 65 15.94 -6.79 12.80
CA ILE A 65 17.09 -7.50 13.36
C ILE A 65 17.99 -6.50 14.09
N GLN A 66 18.35 -5.40 13.45
CA GLN A 66 19.16 -4.33 14.05
C GLN A 66 18.54 -3.77 15.33
N PHE A 67 17.20 -3.61 15.38
CA PHE A 67 16.50 -3.21 16.60
C PHE A 67 16.73 -4.19 17.76
N PHE A 68 16.69 -5.50 17.52
CA PHE A 68 16.94 -6.48 18.57
C PHE A 68 18.41 -6.48 19.04
N GLU A 69 19.35 -6.17 18.16
CA GLU A 69 20.78 -6.08 18.48
C GLU A 69 21.13 -4.79 19.23
N THR A 70 20.71 -3.65 18.70
CA THR A 70 21.11 -2.32 19.18
C THR A 70 20.15 -1.69 20.19
N LYS A 71 18.89 -2.19 20.27
CA LYS A 71 17.76 -1.59 21.01
C LYS A 71 17.37 -0.19 20.53
N GLN A 72 17.83 0.22 19.34
CA GLN A 72 17.44 1.48 18.71
C GLN A 72 16.22 1.28 17.80
N LEU A 73 15.22 2.16 17.89
CA LEU A 73 14.06 2.12 17.02
C LEU A 73 14.47 2.33 15.55
N PRO A 74 13.90 1.58 14.60
CA PRO A 74 14.29 1.62 13.18
C PRO A 74 13.67 2.84 12.48
N PHE A 75 14.18 4.03 12.72
CA PHE A 75 13.64 5.25 12.14
C PHE A 75 14.20 5.52 10.75
N TYR A 76 15.49 5.30 10.53
CA TYR A 76 16.19 5.69 9.31
C TYR A 76 16.78 4.48 8.61
N SER A 77 16.73 4.45 7.29
CA SER A 77 17.44 3.50 6.45
C SER A 77 18.48 4.22 5.61
N TRP A 78 19.73 3.77 5.72
CA TRP A 78 20.86 4.27 4.93
C TRP A 78 20.84 3.73 3.49
N ASN A 79 20.21 2.58 3.27
CA ASN A 79 20.16 1.88 2.00
C ASN A 79 18.96 2.30 1.14
N LEU A 80 17.95 2.98 1.72
CA LEU A 80 16.77 3.42 0.98
C LEU A 80 17.10 4.71 0.21
N PHE A 81 17.30 4.60 -1.11
CA PHE A 81 17.69 5.67 -2.00
C PHE A 81 18.98 6.38 -1.52
N LEU A 82 18.91 7.68 -1.23
CA LEU A 82 20.03 8.48 -0.72
C LEU A 82 20.12 8.50 0.81
N GLY A 83 19.37 7.62 1.48
CA GLY A 83 19.06 7.65 2.90
C GLY A 83 17.69 8.28 3.15
N ASN A 84 16.82 7.61 3.93
CA ASN A 84 15.46 8.09 4.12
C ASN A 84 14.85 7.68 5.46
N ASN A 85 13.87 8.45 5.90
CA ASN A 85 13.00 8.18 7.03
C ASN A 85 12.12 6.96 6.74
N PHE A 86 12.64 5.77 7.01
CA PHE A 86 11.94 4.51 6.76
C PHE A 86 10.66 4.38 7.58
N PHE A 87 10.71 4.79 8.85
CA PHE A 87 9.59 4.69 9.77
C PHE A 87 8.35 5.43 9.27
N ALA A 88 8.53 6.66 8.81
CA ALA A 88 7.41 7.47 8.32
C ALA A 88 7.01 7.11 6.89
N SER A 89 7.98 6.89 5.99
CA SER A 89 7.72 6.62 4.58
C SER A 89 7.12 5.22 4.33
N LYS A 90 7.47 4.22 5.14
CA LYS A 90 7.00 2.83 5.00
C LYS A 90 5.96 2.43 6.06
N SER A 91 5.38 3.40 6.76
CA SER A 91 4.37 3.18 7.80
C SER A 91 3.17 2.37 7.28
N TYR A 92 2.61 2.75 6.16
CA TYR A 92 1.40 2.14 5.58
C TYR A 92 1.69 0.95 4.65
N TYR A 93 2.96 0.72 4.34
CA TYR A 93 3.38 -0.48 3.62
C TYR A 93 3.66 -1.64 4.55
N LEU A 94 4.44 -1.41 5.61
CA LEU A 94 5.05 -2.47 6.41
C LEU A 94 4.94 -2.24 7.92
N MET A 95 5.34 -1.05 8.41
CA MET A 95 5.51 -0.79 9.84
C MET A 95 4.23 -0.91 10.66
N GLY A 96 3.07 -0.58 10.08
CA GLY A 96 1.76 -0.67 10.74
C GLY A 96 0.99 -1.94 10.45
N ASP A 97 1.45 -2.79 9.52
CA ASP A 97 0.72 -4.00 9.13
C ASP A 97 1.15 -5.21 9.96
N ILE A 98 0.23 -5.76 10.76
CA ILE A 98 0.49 -6.95 11.58
C ILE A 98 0.93 -8.17 10.74
N PHE A 99 0.50 -8.28 9.50
CA PHE A 99 0.89 -9.39 8.62
C PHE A 99 2.36 -9.30 8.23
N SER A 100 2.95 -8.11 8.16
CA SER A 100 4.39 -7.94 7.96
C SER A 100 5.20 -8.62 9.08
N TYR A 101 4.78 -8.43 10.33
CA TYR A 101 5.44 -9.07 11.48
C TYR A 101 5.17 -10.58 11.54
N ILE A 102 3.96 -11.04 11.18
CA ILE A 102 3.66 -12.48 11.06
C ILE A 102 4.57 -13.11 10.01
N GLY A 103 4.83 -12.42 8.90
CA GLY A 103 5.75 -12.89 7.87
C GLY A 103 7.18 -13.10 8.38
N LEU A 104 7.68 -12.27 9.29
CA LEU A 104 9.01 -12.44 9.89
C LEU A 104 9.15 -13.74 10.72
N LEU A 105 8.03 -14.29 11.21
CA LEU A 105 8.01 -15.54 11.98
C LEU A 105 8.00 -16.79 11.08
N ILE A 106 7.81 -16.63 9.78
CA ILE A 106 7.75 -17.72 8.81
C ILE A 106 9.17 -17.96 8.27
N PRO A 107 9.80 -19.12 8.53
CA PRO A 107 11.18 -19.39 8.14
C PRO A 107 11.28 -19.80 6.65
N LEU A 108 10.79 -18.96 5.78
CA LEU A 108 10.81 -19.14 4.31
C LEU A 108 11.44 -17.90 3.66
N ASN A 109 11.77 -18.00 2.36
CA ASN A 109 12.16 -16.84 1.57
C ASN A 109 10.96 -15.88 1.40
N PHE A 110 11.24 -14.62 1.05
CA PHE A 110 10.20 -13.58 0.94
C PHE A 110 9.05 -14.00 0.01
N PHE A 111 9.36 -14.56 -1.15
CA PHE A 111 8.33 -14.89 -2.14
C PHE A 111 7.37 -15.98 -1.64
N ASP A 112 7.90 -16.97 -0.93
CA ASP A 112 7.07 -18.00 -0.29
C ASP A 112 6.29 -17.44 0.90
N VAL A 113 6.91 -16.55 1.67
CA VAL A 113 6.23 -15.80 2.74
C VAL A 113 5.05 -15.02 2.19
N ALA A 114 5.22 -14.31 1.09
CA ALA A 114 4.14 -13.54 0.46
C ALA A 114 2.97 -14.42 0.04
N GLN A 115 3.23 -15.60 -0.56
CA GLN A 115 2.19 -16.58 -0.92
C GLN A 115 1.42 -17.09 0.29
N VAL A 116 2.13 -17.46 1.37
CA VAL A 116 1.50 -17.93 2.61
C VAL A 116 0.66 -16.80 3.24
N LEU A 117 1.17 -15.57 3.26
CA LEU A 117 0.45 -14.42 3.79
C LEU A 117 -0.82 -14.10 2.99
N GLU A 118 -0.82 -14.26 1.67
CA GLU A 118 -2.03 -14.10 0.88
C GLU A 118 -3.12 -15.08 1.27
N VAL A 119 -2.78 -16.37 1.42
CA VAL A 119 -3.74 -17.39 1.87
C VAL A 119 -4.25 -17.08 3.28
N ILE A 120 -3.38 -16.66 4.20
CA ILE A 120 -3.76 -16.23 5.55
C ILE A 120 -4.73 -15.04 5.48
N LYS A 121 -4.47 -14.05 4.64
CA LYS A 121 -5.33 -12.88 4.47
C LYS A 121 -6.70 -13.26 3.88
N PHE A 122 -6.77 -14.19 2.92
CA PHE A 122 -8.04 -14.72 2.45
C PHE A 122 -8.82 -15.43 3.56
N LEU A 123 -8.14 -16.23 4.39
CA LEU A 123 -8.78 -16.86 5.56
C LEU A 123 -9.35 -15.82 6.53
N VAL A 124 -8.55 -14.82 6.88
CA VAL A 124 -8.97 -13.74 7.79
C VAL A 124 -10.14 -12.96 7.20
N SER A 125 -10.11 -12.61 5.90
CA SER A 125 -11.20 -11.88 5.25
C SER A 125 -12.52 -12.69 5.27
N GLY A 126 -12.45 -14.00 5.06
CA GLY A 126 -13.60 -14.88 5.18
C GLY A 126 -14.16 -14.96 6.60
N TRP A 127 -13.31 -15.06 7.62
CA TRP A 127 -13.74 -15.11 9.03
C TRP A 127 -14.34 -13.79 9.50
N THR A 128 -13.74 -12.67 9.14
CA THR A 128 -14.24 -11.34 9.52
C THR A 128 -15.58 -11.03 8.85
N MET A 129 -15.74 -11.42 7.59
CA MET A 129 -17.02 -11.31 6.90
C MET A 129 -18.07 -12.24 7.48
N TYR A 130 -17.72 -13.49 7.82
CA TYR A 130 -18.62 -14.42 8.51
C TYR A 130 -19.11 -13.86 9.84
N TYR A 131 -18.24 -13.15 10.57
CA TYR A 131 -18.58 -12.47 11.80
C TYR A 131 -19.55 -11.29 11.56
N LEU A 132 -19.26 -10.43 10.58
CA LEU A 132 -20.15 -9.33 10.19
C LEU A 132 -21.56 -9.83 9.84
N LEU A 133 -21.65 -10.85 8.99
CA LEU A 133 -22.93 -11.46 8.59
C LEU A 133 -23.67 -12.05 9.80
N GLY A 134 -22.95 -12.51 10.82
CA GLY A 134 -23.51 -12.90 12.11
C GLY A 134 -24.11 -11.73 12.88
N CYS A 135 -23.54 -10.52 12.80
CA CYS A 135 -24.12 -9.31 13.40
C CYS A 135 -25.44 -8.91 12.72
N TYR A 136 -25.60 -9.22 11.43
CA TYR A 136 -26.87 -9.07 10.69
C TYR A 136 -27.91 -10.15 11.01
N LYS A 137 -27.54 -11.20 11.77
CA LYS A 137 -28.37 -12.35 12.15
C LYS A 137 -28.75 -13.29 10.99
N PHE A 138 -27.98 -13.31 9.90
CA PHE A 138 -28.18 -14.27 8.81
C PHE A 138 -27.91 -15.70 9.27
N ASN A 139 -28.59 -16.67 8.65
CA ASN A 139 -28.37 -18.08 8.91
C ASN A 139 -26.97 -18.53 8.46
N SER A 140 -26.50 -19.66 8.98
CA SER A 140 -25.11 -20.09 8.76
C SER A 140 -24.79 -20.45 7.31
N LYS A 141 -25.77 -20.85 6.51
CA LYS A 141 -25.58 -21.21 5.10
C LYS A 141 -25.39 -19.96 4.25
N VAL A 142 -26.22 -18.93 4.49
CA VAL A 142 -26.09 -17.62 3.85
C VAL A 142 -24.78 -16.95 4.24
N LYS A 143 -24.36 -17.06 5.52
CA LYS A 143 -23.05 -16.56 5.96
C LYS A 143 -21.87 -17.19 5.23
N LEU A 144 -21.91 -18.51 4.97
CA LEU A 144 -20.86 -19.19 4.20
C LEU A 144 -20.78 -18.63 2.77
N ILE A 145 -21.92 -18.52 2.09
CA ILE A 145 -21.97 -17.97 0.71
C ILE A 145 -21.44 -16.55 0.68
N GLY A 146 -21.93 -15.66 1.55
CA GLY A 146 -21.50 -14.27 1.60
C GLY A 146 -20.02 -14.10 1.95
N SER A 147 -19.48 -14.96 2.84
CA SER A 147 -18.06 -14.94 3.21
C SER A 147 -17.15 -15.31 2.03
N ILE A 148 -17.49 -16.35 1.27
CA ILE A 148 -16.75 -16.76 0.09
C ILE A 148 -16.86 -15.70 -1.00
N ALA A 149 -18.06 -15.15 -1.21
CA ALA A 149 -18.27 -14.07 -2.18
C ALA A 149 -17.42 -12.83 -1.87
N TYR A 150 -17.23 -12.49 -0.60
CA TYR A 150 -16.35 -11.41 -0.16
C TYR A 150 -14.88 -11.74 -0.38
N THR A 151 -14.45 -12.90 0.11
CA THR A 151 -13.05 -13.34 0.06
C THR A 151 -12.50 -13.39 -1.35
N PHE A 152 -13.29 -13.86 -2.33
CA PHE A 152 -12.87 -14.01 -3.72
C PHE A 152 -13.53 -13.02 -4.68
N SER A 153 -14.01 -11.90 -4.17
CA SER A 153 -14.49 -10.79 -5.00
C SER A 153 -13.39 -10.29 -5.94
N SER A 154 -13.78 -9.63 -7.03
CA SER A 154 -12.81 -9.08 -7.99
C SER A 154 -11.82 -8.13 -7.33
N TRP A 155 -12.24 -7.35 -6.33
CA TRP A 155 -11.35 -6.44 -5.60
C TRP A 155 -10.27 -7.22 -4.84
N ALA A 156 -10.65 -8.24 -4.09
CA ALA A 156 -9.71 -9.03 -3.29
C ALA A 156 -8.70 -9.76 -4.19
N ILE A 157 -9.15 -10.36 -5.29
CA ILE A 157 -8.29 -11.08 -6.24
C ILE A 157 -7.42 -10.10 -7.05
N PHE A 158 -7.95 -8.94 -7.43
CA PHE A 158 -7.18 -7.95 -8.20
C PHE A 158 -6.06 -7.35 -7.37
N TYR A 159 -6.35 -7.01 -6.10
CA TYR A 159 -5.38 -6.38 -5.20
C TYR A 159 -4.62 -7.35 -4.29
N SER A 160 -4.76 -8.67 -4.48
CA SER A 160 -4.01 -9.64 -3.67
C SER A 160 -2.49 -9.45 -3.79
N GLY A 161 -1.98 -9.09 -4.96
CA GLY A 161 -0.58 -8.74 -5.15
C GLY A 161 -0.11 -7.47 -4.43
N GLN A 162 -1.03 -6.63 -3.97
CA GLN A 162 -0.72 -5.45 -3.15
C GLN A 162 -0.88 -5.82 -1.67
N LEU A 163 0.20 -6.24 -1.03
CA LEU A 163 0.15 -6.88 0.29
C LEU A 163 -0.57 -6.05 1.35
N SER A 164 -0.34 -4.74 1.45
CA SER A 164 -1.03 -3.87 2.43
C SER A 164 -2.50 -3.63 2.10
N PHE A 165 -2.89 -3.68 0.82
CA PHE A 165 -4.27 -3.47 0.40
C PHE A 165 -5.15 -4.63 0.86
N LEU A 166 -4.70 -5.86 0.62
CA LEU A 166 -5.42 -7.05 1.09
C LEU A 166 -5.45 -7.12 2.62
N SER A 167 -4.40 -6.67 3.31
CA SER A 167 -4.38 -6.56 4.78
C SER A 167 -5.50 -5.66 5.30
N PHE A 168 -5.69 -4.49 4.70
CA PHE A 168 -6.78 -3.58 5.06
C PHE A 168 -8.15 -4.21 4.79
N TYR A 169 -8.31 -4.82 3.62
CA TYR A 169 -9.54 -5.51 3.21
C TYR A 169 -9.96 -6.60 4.20
N CYS A 170 -9.00 -7.33 4.77
CA CYS A 170 -9.27 -8.37 5.77
C CYS A 170 -9.97 -7.84 7.03
N TRP A 171 -9.61 -6.65 7.50
CA TRP A 171 -10.13 -6.08 8.74
C TRP A 171 -11.40 -5.25 8.52
N MET A 172 -11.66 -4.78 7.29
CA MET A 172 -12.78 -3.91 6.97
C MET A 172 -14.15 -4.46 7.41
N PRO A 173 -14.49 -5.76 7.29
CA PRO A 173 -15.76 -6.28 7.79
C PRO A 173 -15.95 -6.09 9.29
N LEU A 174 -14.87 -6.13 10.11
CA LEU A 174 -14.96 -5.90 11.55
C LEU A 174 -15.31 -4.45 11.89
N TYR A 175 -14.88 -3.50 11.05
CA TYR A 175 -15.26 -2.10 11.21
C TYR A 175 -16.77 -1.92 11.08
N PHE A 176 -17.37 -2.45 10.03
CA PHE A 176 -18.81 -2.41 9.84
C PHE A 176 -19.57 -3.24 10.91
N ALA A 177 -19.00 -4.37 11.32
CA ALA A 177 -19.55 -5.18 12.43
C ALA A 177 -19.59 -4.40 13.74
N SER A 178 -18.58 -3.59 14.03
CA SER A 178 -18.52 -2.78 15.25
C SER A 178 -19.60 -1.69 15.28
N ILE A 179 -19.88 -1.05 14.12
CA ILE A 179 -21.00 -0.11 13.96
C ILE A 179 -22.34 -0.82 14.16
N GLU A 180 -22.54 -2.00 13.55
CA GLU A 180 -23.76 -2.80 13.76
C GLU A 180 -23.97 -3.20 15.21
N LEU A 181 -22.90 -3.62 15.91
CA LEU A 181 -22.95 -3.97 17.32
C LEU A 181 -23.30 -2.77 18.20
N TYR A 182 -22.81 -1.60 17.86
CA TYR A 182 -23.18 -0.37 18.54
C TYR A 182 -24.66 -0.05 18.32
N LEU A 183 -25.11 0.01 17.09
CA LEU A 183 -26.48 0.36 16.73
C LEU A 183 -27.52 -0.62 17.31
N ARG A 184 -27.22 -1.93 17.33
CA ARG A 184 -28.12 -2.98 17.80
C ARG A 184 -28.06 -3.25 19.30
N LYS A 185 -26.87 -3.12 19.89
CA LYS A 185 -26.59 -3.60 21.27
C LYS A 185 -25.92 -2.56 22.17
N GLY A 186 -25.62 -1.36 21.67
CA GLY A 186 -24.87 -0.32 22.37
C GLY A 186 -23.43 -0.68 22.72
N LYS A 187 -22.82 -1.71 22.09
CA LYS A 187 -21.46 -2.16 22.38
C LYS A 187 -20.46 -1.25 21.68
N LYS A 188 -19.57 -0.62 22.44
CA LYS A 188 -18.64 0.43 21.95
C LYS A 188 -17.21 -0.02 21.79
N LEU A 189 -16.75 -0.99 22.58
CA LEU A 189 -15.33 -1.33 22.74
C LEU A 189 -14.63 -1.77 21.45
N MET A 190 -15.36 -2.44 20.57
CA MET A 190 -14.78 -2.96 19.33
C MET A 190 -14.43 -1.85 18.34
N PHE A 191 -15.21 -0.76 18.30
CA PHE A 191 -15.06 0.26 17.26
C PHE A 191 -13.73 1.02 17.35
N PRO A 192 -13.30 1.61 18.50
CA PRO A 192 -12.00 2.27 18.58
C PRO A 192 -10.83 1.32 18.33
N PHE A 193 -10.93 0.06 18.79
CA PHE A 193 -9.89 -0.94 18.58
C PHE A 193 -9.68 -1.28 17.09
N ILE A 194 -10.78 -1.43 16.33
CA ILE A 194 -10.70 -1.70 14.89
C ILE A 194 -10.28 -0.46 14.10
N CYS A 195 -10.70 0.75 14.52
CA CYS A 195 -10.17 1.99 13.93
C CYS A 195 -8.64 2.08 14.07
N MET A 196 -8.11 1.73 15.24
CA MET A 196 -6.67 1.66 15.49
C MET A 196 -5.98 0.67 14.52
N ILE A 197 -6.48 -0.58 14.42
CA ILE A 197 -5.89 -1.59 13.53
C ILE A 197 -5.89 -1.11 12.08
N LEU A 198 -7.02 -0.60 11.59
CA LEU A 198 -7.15 -0.17 10.20
C LEU A 198 -6.26 1.02 9.86
N LEU A 199 -6.16 2.00 10.76
CA LEU A 199 -5.32 3.18 10.56
C LEU A 199 -3.83 2.81 10.62
N PHE A 200 -3.42 1.90 11.49
CA PHE A 200 -2.07 1.34 11.46
C PHE A 200 -1.78 0.61 10.16
N THR A 201 -2.71 -0.25 9.72
CA THR A 201 -2.50 -1.07 8.52
C THR A 201 -2.34 -0.21 7.27
N ASN A 202 -3.21 0.80 7.06
CA ASN A 202 -3.14 1.65 5.88
C ASN A 202 -3.97 2.94 6.07
N PHE A 203 -3.29 4.07 6.27
CA PHE A 203 -3.96 5.36 6.49
C PHE A 203 -4.78 5.83 5.28
N TYR A 204 -4.33 5.51 4.06
CA TYR A 204 -5.00 5.89 2.82
C TYR A 204 -6.38 5.25 2.70
N PHE A 205 -6.45 3.92 2.88
CA PHE A 205 -7.75 3.23 2.88
C PHE A 205 -8.59 3.58 4.10
N PHE A 206 -7.98 3.90 5.24
CA PHE A 206 -8.71 4.38 6.41
C PHE A 206 -9.37 5.73 6.15
N TYR A 207 -8.71 6.65 5.46
CA TYR A 207 -9.31 7.89 4.98
C TYR A 207 -10.52 7.61 4.08
N THR A 208 -10.35 6.78 3.07
CA THR A 208 -11.42 6.36 2.16
C THR A 208 -12.60 5.76 2.92
N LEU A 209 -12.35 4.83 3.84
CA LEU A 209 -13.38 4.21 4.66
C LEU A 209 -14.11 5.23 5.54
N SER A 210 -13.36 6.15 6.15
CA SER A 210 -13.90 7.21 7.00
C SER A 210 -14.82 8.15 6.22
N PHE A 211 -14.46 8.46 4.98
CA PHE A 211 -15.27 9.27 4.08
C PHE A 211 -16.66 8.63 3.79
N PHE A 212 -16.73 7.31 3.58
CA PHE A 212 -17.99 6.60 3.36
C PHE A 212 -18.74 6.22 4.65
N THR A 213 -18.11 6.30 5.81
CA THR A 213 -18.71 5.90 7.09
C THR A 213 -19.98 6.67 7.44
N PRO A 214 -20.08 8.01 7.30
CA PRO A 214 -21.32 8.74 7.54
C PRO A 214 -22.48 8.26 6.67
N ILE A 215 -22.22 7.97 5.39
CA ILE A 215 -23.22 7.51 4.43
C ILE A 215 -23.77 6.14 4.86
N TYR A 216 -22.84 5.21 5.19
CA TYR A 216 -23.23 3.90 5.73
C TYR A 216 -23.94 3.99 7.06
N TYR A 217 -23.49 4.82 8.00
CA TYR A 217 -24.09 5.00 9.31
C TYR A 217 -25.53 5.51 9.22
N ILE A 218 -25.78 6.56 8.41
CA ILE A 218 -27.12 7.11 8.18
C ILE A 218 -28.03 6.04 7.55
N TYR A 219 -27.54 5.31 6.55
CA TYR A 219 -28.26 4.20 5.94
C TYR A 219 -28.68 3.15 7.00
N ARG A 220 -27.75 2.69 7.83
CA ARG A 220 -28.03 1.67 8.85
C ARG A 220 -28.89 2.20 9.98
N TYR A 221 -28.65 3.44 10.41
CA TYR A 221 -29.46 4.09 11.44
C TYR A 221 -30.92 4.19 11.01
N SER A 222 -31.19 4.62 9.77
CA SER A 222 -32.54 4.71 9.20
C SER A 222 -33.29 3.37 9.19
N LEU A 223 -32.58 2.25 9.02
CA LEU A 223 -33.18 0.92 9.01
C LEU A 223 -33.42 0.34 10.42
N LEU A 224 -32.56 0.66 11.38
CA LEU A 224 -32.53 0.03 12.70
C LEU A 224 -33.23 0.84 13.79
N LYS A 225 -33.39 2.13 13.60
CA LYS A 225 -34.01 3.05 14.56
C LYS A 225 -35.24 3.71 13.96
N ASP A 226 -36.36 3.65 14.66
CA ASP A 226 -37.60 4.26 14.19
C ASP A 226 -37.67 5.75 14.53
N ASN A 227 -36.90 6.20 15.53
CA ASN A 227 -36.89 7.57 16.00
C ASN A 227 -35.48 8.16 15.94
N PHE A 228 -35.33 9.32 15.28
CA PHE A 228 -34.09 10.08 15.18
C PHE A 228 -33.76 10.91 16.43
N LYS A 229 -34.59 10.85 17.48
CA LYS A 229 -34.39 11.65 18.71
C LYS A 229 -32.99 11.49 19.33
N ASN A 230 -32.41 10.29 19.23
CA ASN A 230 -31.10 10.01 19.79
C ASN A 230 -29.98 10.04 18.73
N PHE A 231 -30.28 10.44 17.49
CA PHE A 231 -29.31 10.39 16.38
C PHE A 231 -28.03 11.17 16.70
N ILE A 232 -28.18 12.42 17.14
CA ILE A 232 -27.03 13.28 17.48
C ILE A 232 -26.20 12.67 18.60
N LYS A 233 -26.86 12.18 19.66
CA LYS A 233 -26.18 11.54 20.80
C LYS A 233 -25.41 10.29 20.37
N ASP A 234 -26.03 9.41 19.59
CA ASP A 234 -25.39 8.18 19.10
C ASP A 234 -24.23 8.49 18.16
N THR A 235 -24.37 9.51 17.31
CA THR A 235 -23.32 10.01 16.41
C THR A 235 -22.12 10.54 17.20
N LEU A 236 -22.35 11.40 18.22
CA LEU A 236 -21.28 11.95 19.06
C LEU A 236 -20.51 10.84 19.80
N VAL A 237 -21.20 9.81 20.26
CA VAL A 237 -20.55 8.66 20.90
C VAL A 237 -19.66 7.90 19.90
N LEU A 238 -20.13 7.69 18.67
CA LEU A 238 -19.31 7.04 17.64
C LEU A 238 -18.12 7.89 17.22
N ILE A 239 -18.29 9.21 17.08
CA ILE A 239 -17.19 10.15 16.81
C ILE A 239 -16.15 10.07 17.94
N GLY A 240 -16.58 10.09 19.20
CA GLY A 240 -15.66 9.94 20.34
C GLY A 240 -14.90 8.61 20.32
N CYS A 241 -15.57 7.50 20.00
CA CYS A 241 -14.92 6.20 19.82
C CYS A 241 -13.96 6.17 18.62
N TYR A 242 -14.32 6.82 17.52
CA TYR A 242 -13.46 6.97 16.34
C TYR A 242 -12.19 7.74 16.67
N LEU A 243 -12.32 8.93 17.28
CA LEU A 243 -11.18 9.75 17.69
C LEU A 243 -10.29 9.01 18.69
N LEU A 244 -10.87 8.24 19.60
CA LEU A 244 -10.11 7.40 20.53
C LEU A 244 -9.25 6.38 19.77
N GLY A 245 -9.81 5.73 18.74
CA GLY A 245 -9.06 4.83 17.86
C GLY A 245 -7.93 5.54 17.11
N VAL A 246 -8.19 6.73 16.59
CA VAL A 246 -7.17 7.57 15.91
C VAL A 246 -6.07 7.98 16.89
N PHE A 247 -6.39 8.41 18.09
CA PHE A 247 -5.39 8.80 19.09
C PHE A 247 -4.46 7.65 19.47
N MET A 248 -4.97 6.42 19.57
CA MET A 248 -4.13 5.26 19.85
C MET A 248 -3.04 5.00 18.81
N THR A 249 -3.14 5.58 17.61
CA THR A 249 -2.16 5.40 16.52
C THR A 249 -1.19 6.57 16.34
N GLY A 250 -1.27 7.59 17.16
CA GLY A 250 -0.51 8.84 17.02
C GLY A 250 0.99 8.64 16.81
N VAL A 251 1.59 7.64 17.48
CA VAL A 251 3.02 7.31 17.39
C VAL A 251 3.50 7.03 15.96
N LEU A 252 2.64 6.46 15.12
CA LEU A 252 2.93 6.19 13.71
C LEU A 252 2.28 7.23 12.78
N THR A 253 1.05 7.62 13.08
CA THR A 253 0.27 8.51 12.20
C THR A 253 0.83 9.93 12.13
N LEU A 254 1.28 10.52 13.24
CA LEU A 254 1.81 11.88 13.20
C LEU A 254 3.12 11.99 12.41
N PRO A 255 4.14 11.12 12.60
CA PRO A 255 5.32 11.13 11.74
C PRO A 255 4.99 10.92 10.28
N THR A 256 4.10 9.98 9.98
CA THR A 256 3.65 9.71 8.61
C THR A 256 2.99 10.92 7.97
N MET A 257 2.07 11.58 8.69
CA MET A 257 1.40 12.79 8.19
C MET A 257 2.39 13.94 8.00
N ALA A 258 3.30 14.17 8.96
CA ALA A 258 4.34 15.19 8.84
C ALA A 258 5.23 14.96 7.61
N TYR A 259 5.52 13.70 7.29
CA TYR A 259 6.31 13.33 6.13
C TYR A 259 5.54 13.50 4.81
N ILE A 260 4.29 13.00 4.74
CA ILE A 260 3.51 12.98 3.49
C ILE A 260 2.98 14.36 3.11
N LEU A 261 2.60 15.20 4.08
CA LEU A 261 2.07 16.56 3.79
C LEU A 261 3.09 17.46 3.07
N HIS A 262 4.36 17.14 3.10
CA HIS A 262 5.42 17.84 2.37
C HIS A 262 5.79 17.16 1.05
N ASN A 263 5.12 16.06 0.67
CA ASN A 263 5.34 15.36 -0.57
C ASN A 263 4.36 15.86 -1.65
N ASP A 264 4.80 15.99 -2.91
CA ASP A 264 4.01 16.47 -4.06
C ASP A 264 2.74 15.66 -4.34
N ARG A 265 2.59 14.48 -3.73
CA ARG A 265 1.40 13.63 -3.86
C ARG A 265 0.15 14.20 -3.19
N VAL A 266 0.29 15.13 -2.25
CA VAL A 266 -0.87 15.73 -1.59
C VAL A 266 -1.44 16.85 -2.43
N GLY A 267 -2.45 16.48 -3.22
CA GLY A 267 -3.51 17.36 -3.66
C GLY A 267 -3.16 18.50 -4.58
N GLN A 268 -2.82 18.23 -5.82
CA GLN A 268 -3.12 19.21 -6.86
C GLN A 268 -4.62 19.08 -7.21
N PHE A 269 -5.45 19.83 -6.50
CA PHE A 269 -6.86 19.97 -6.82
C PHE A 269 -7.01 20.51 -8.24
N SER A 270 -7.44 19.68 -9.17
CA SER A 270 -7.68 20.08 -10.55
C SER A 270 -9.17 20.31 -10.80
N LEU A 271 -9.56 21.55 -11.09
CA LEU A 271 -10.92 21.89 -11.55
C LEU A 271 -11.30 21.12 -12.84
N LYS A 272 -10.32 20.67 -13.61
CA LYS A 272 -10.53 19.85 -14.82
C LYS A 272 -11.33 18.58 -14.53
N LEU A 273 -11.15 17.97 -13.35
CA LEU A 273 -11.88 16.77 -12.92
C LEU A 273 -13.41 16.96 -12.86
N PHE A 274 -13.90 18.21 -12.65
CA PHE A 274 -15.35 18.48 -12.68
C PHE A 274 -15.94 18.40 -14.07
N PHE A 275 -15.13 18.66 -15.10
CA PHE A 275 -15.58 18.76 -16.48
C PHE A 275 -15.25 17.52 -17.31
N GLU A 276 -14.52 16.56 -16.73
CA GLU A 276 -14.24 15.27 -17.38
C GLU A 276 -15.55 14.48 -17.50
N GLN A 277 -15.87 14.06 -18.75
CA GLN A 277 -17.09 13.34 -19.02
C GLN A 277 -17.05 11.91 -18.47
N PRO A 278 -18.15 11.42 -17.90
CA PRO A 278 -18.25 10.04 -17.44
C PRO A 278 -18.34 9.10 -18.64
N SER A 279 -17.24 8.41 -18.95
CA SER A 279 -17.15 7.45 -20.07
C SER A 279 -17.34 5.97 -19.66
N ILE A 280 -17.87 5.72 -18.46
CA ILE A 280 -17.68 4.43 -17.75
C ILE A 280 -18.92 3.52 -17.81
N TYR A 281 -20.11 3.98 -18.20
CA TYR A 281 -21.38 3.25 -18.01
C TYR A 281 -21.40 1.80 -18.51
N LEU A 282 -20.91 1.54 -19.71
CA LEU A 282 -20.89 0.18 -20.28
C LEU A 282 -19.85 -0.68 -19.55
N HIS A 283 -18.70 -0.11 -19.24
CA HIS A 283 -17.63 -0.80 -18.49
C HIS A 283 -18.06 -1.16 -17.07
N GLU A 284 -18.79 -0.27 -16.40
CA GLU A 284 -19.34 -0.54 -15.07
C GLU A 284 -20.29 -1.74 -15.07
N LEU A 285 -21.19 -1.79 -16.07
CA LEU A 285 -22.12 -2.88 -16.18
C LEU A 285 -21.41 -4.21 -16.44
N CYS A 286 -20.42 -4.22 -17.33
CA CYS A 286 -19.60 -5.40 -17.62
C CYS A 286 -18.75 -5.83 -16.41
N ALA A 287 -18.17 -4.88 -15.68
CA ALA A 287 -17.39 -5.15 -14.49
C ALA A 287 -18.21 -5.77 -13.34
N ARG A 288 -19.55 -5.66 -13.38
CA ARG A 288 -20.46 -6.35 -12.43
C ARG A 288 -20.79 -7.79 -12.84
N LEU A 289 -20.75 -8.07 -14.12
CA LEU A 289 -21.16 -9.36 -14.69
C LEU A 289 -19.98 -10.30 -14.92
N VAL A 290 -18.80 -9.75 -15.16
CA VAL A 290 -17.60 -10.52 -15.55
C VAL A 290 -16.48 -10.28 -14.56
N PRO A 291 -15.90 -11.34 -14.00
CA PRO A 291 -14.75 -11.21 -13.10
C PRO A 291 -13.55 -10.62 -13.84
N ASN A 292 -12.86 -9.70 -13.16
CA ASN A 292 -11.60 -9.15 -13.65
C ASN A 292 -11.64 -8.58 -15.09
N TYR A 293 -12.81 -8.09 -15.47
CA TYR A 293 -13.09 -7.49 -16.77
C TYR A 293 -11.99 -6.50 -17.22
N ILE A 294 -11.43 -5.73 -16.31
CA ILE A 294 -10.48 -4.65 -16.58
C ILE A 294 -9.10 -5.16 -16.95
N TYR A 295 -8.63 -6.24 -16.31
CA TYR A 295 -7.33 -6.82 -16.66
C TYR A 295 -7.27 -7.30 -18.12
N ILE A 296 -8.43 -7.66 -18.61
CA ILE A 296 -8.66 -8.15 -19.96
C ILE A 296 -8.57 -7.02 -21.00
N TYR A 297 -8.88 -5.77 -20.61
CA TYR A 297 -8.97 -4.59 -21.49
C TYR A 297 -7.74 -3.66 -21.42
N ARG A 298 -6.61 -4.12 -20.94
CA ARG A 298 -5.34 -3.36 -20.93
C ARG A 298 -4.81 -2.97 -22.31
N THR A 299 -5.48 -3.42 -23.37
CA THR A 299 -5.13 -3.10 -24.75
C THR A 299 -5.97 -1.93 -25.25
N ASN A 300 -5.39 -0.75 -25.29
CA ASN A 300 -5.55 0.42 -26.21
C ASN A 300 -6.93 0.78 -26.80
N VAL A 301 -8.05 0.21 -26.37
CA VAL A 301 -9.35 0.50 -26.99
C VAL A 301 -9.98 1.80 -26.48
N PHE A 302 -9.54 2.30 -25.30
CA PHE A 302 -10.06 3.51 -24.69
C PHE A 302 -8.92 4.35 -24.09
N GLU A 303 -7.97 4.78 -24.90
CA GLU A 303 -6.77 5.54 -24.47
C GLU A 303 -7.09 6.90 -23.84
N THR A 304 -8.29 7.43 -23.97
CA THR A 304 -8.62 8.77 -23.46
C THR A 304 -8.93 8.83 -21.95
N THR A 305 -9.05 7.69 -21.26
CA THR A 305 -9.35 7.63 -19.81
C THR A 305 -8.60 6.49 -19.11
N ALA A 306 -7.37 6.23 -19.53
CA ALA A 306 -6.59 5.03 -19.15
C ALA A 306 -6.38 4.84 -17.62
N HIS A 307 -6.40 5.90 -16.82
CA HIS A 307 -6.19 5.82 -15.38
C HIS A 307 -7.45 5.41 -14.59
N THR A 308 -8.63 5.83 -15.00
CA THR A 308 -9.87 5.64 -14.23
C THR A 308 -10.46 4.24 -14.36
N THR A 309 -10.28 3.55 -15.50
CA THR A 309 -10.86 2.22 -15.72
C THR A 309 -10.03 1.06 -15.14
N ARG A 310 -8.74 1.28 -14.87
CA ARG A 310 -7.79 0.22 -14.46
C ARG A 310 -8.13 -0.45 -13.13
N GLU A 311 -8.86 0.20 -12.26
CA GLU A 311 -9.09 -0.22 -10.87
C GLU A 311 -10.55 -0.54 -10.55
N LEU A 312 -11.43 -0.60 -11.55
CA LEU A 312 -12.86 -0.82 -11.38
C LEU A 312 -13.18 -2.29 -11.05
N CYS A 313 -13.19 -2.65 -9.80
CA CYS A 313 -13.47 -3.99 -9.29
C CYS A 313 -14.87 -4.06 -8.66
N LEU A 314 -15.89 -4.52 -9.42
CA LEU A 314 -17.27 -4.55 -8.96
C LEU A 314 -17.89 -5.95 -8.88
N TYR A 315 -17.20 -6.97 -9.39
CA TYR A 315 -17.72 -8.32 -9.41
C TYR A 315 -17.64 -9.01 -8.04
N SER A 316 -18.76 -9.52 -7.60
CA SER A 316 -18.91 -10.33 -6.39
C SER A 316 -19.79 -11.59 -6.65
N GLY A 317 -19.59 -12.20 -7.82
CA GLY A 317 -20.32 -13.37 -8.31
C GLY A 317 -21.55 -13.02 -9.15
N THR A 318 -21.87 -13.87 -10.15
CA THR A 318 -23.06 -13.69 -10.99
C THR A 318 -24.36 -13.80 -10.18
N LEU A 319 -24.34 -14.51 -9.07
CA LEU A 319 -25.45 -14.53 -8.10
C LEU A 319 -25.79 -13.12 -7.60
N THR A 320 -24.78 -12.27 -7.39
CA THR A 320 -24.97 -10.86 -7.01
C THR A 320 -25.67 -10.09 -8.13
N ALA A 321 -25.21 -10.24 -9.35
CA ALA A 321 -25.81 -9.57 -10.50
C ALA A 321 -27.29 -9.93 -10.70
N VAL A 322 -27.66 -11.17 -10.44
CA VAL A 322 -29.04 -11.66 -10.56
C VAL A 322 -29.93 -11.21 -9.40
N LEU A 323 -29.41 -11.17 -8.17
CA LEU A 323 -30.21 -10.85 -6.96
C LEU A 323 -30.31 -9.36 -6.66
N LEU A 324 -29.30 -8.57 -7.01
CA LEU A 324 -29.28 -7.14 -6.67
C LEU A 324 -30.50 -6.37 -7.20
N PRO A 325 -30.99 -6.58 -8.43
CA PRO A 325 -32.18 -5.90 -8.95
C PRO A 325 -33.49 -6.28 -8.23
N GLN A 326 -33.50 -7.27 -7.33
CA GLN A 326 -34.67 -7.55 -6.48
C GLN A 326 -35.04 -6.36 -5.58
N ILE A 327 -34.10 -5.44 -5.32
CA ILE A 327 -34.34 -4.20 -4.59
C ILE A 327 -35.55 -3.44 -5.13
N PHE A 328 -35.75 -3.40 -6.46
CA PHE A 328 -36.85 -2.67 -7.10
C PHE A 328 -38.23 -3.24 -6.76
N SER A 329 -38.29 -4.53 -6.42
CA SER A 329 -39.54 -5.25 -6.10
C SER A 329 -39.63 -5.67 -4.63
N ASP A 330 -38.75 -5.20 -3.76
CA ASP A 330 -38.79 -5.53 -2.34
C ASP A 330 -40.10 -5.02 -1.70
N LYS A 331 -40.74 -5.86 -0.90
CA LYS A 331 -42.02 -5.54 -0.24
C LYS A 331 -41.84 -4.61 0.95
N ASP A 332 -40.68 -4.67 1.62
CA ASP A 332 -40.34 -3.71 2.66
C ASP A 332 -39.99 -2.35 2.05
N LYS A 333 -40.97 -1.45 2.04
CA LYS A 333 -40.81 -0.09 1.46
C LYS A 333 -39.69 0.70 2.14
N LYS A 334 -39.49 0.52 3.47
CA LYS A 334 -38.45 1.21 4.23
C LYS A 334 -37.06 0.74 3.79
N PHE A 335 -36.86 -0.58 3.76
CA PHE A 335 -35.62 -1.19 3.29
C PHE A 335 -35.34 -0.83 1.84
N ARG A 336 -36.31 -0.99 0.94
CA ARG A 336 -36.19 -0.66 -0.49
C ARG A 336 -35.76 0.78 -0.70
N LYS A 337 -36.46 1.77 -0.09
CA LYS A 337 -36.16 3.20 -0.26
C LYS A 337 -34.76 3.53 0.25
N ALA A 338 -34.42 3.09 1.47
CA ALA A 338 -33.12 3.37 2.07
C ALA A 338 -31.97 2.75 1.27
N THR A 339 -32.15 1.50 0.82
CA THR A 339 -31.14 0.78 0.06
C THR A 339 -30.96 1.37 -1.34
N LEU A 340 -32.05 1.74 -2.03
CA LEU A 340 -31.95 2.42 -3.33
C LEU A 340 -31.23 3.77 -3.24
N ILE A 341 -31.58 4.62 -2.26
CA ILE A 341 -30.89 5.89 -2.04
C ILE A 341 -29.39 5.65 -1.81
N PHE A 342 -29.05 4.67 -0.96
CA PHE A 342 -27.68 4.33 -0.67
C PHE A 342 -26.90 3.89 -1.94
N TYR A 343 -27.50 3.03 -2.78
CA TYR A 343 -26.89 2.62 -4.05
C TYR A 343 -26.78 3.77 -5.05
N ILE A 344 -27.77 4.66 -5.12
CA ILE A 344 -27.69 5.85 -5.98
C ILE A 344 -26.49 6.70 -5.57
N ILE A 345 -26.33 6.98 -4.26
CA ILE A 345 -25.19 7.77 -3.76
C ILE A 345 -23.87 7.10 -4.16
N LEU A 346 -23.71 5.78 -3.90
CA LEU A 346 -22.48 5.08 -4.26
C LEU A 346 -22.20 5.06 -5.77
N ASN A 347 -23.25 4.92 -6.59
CA ASN A 347 -23.07 4.95 -8.05
C ASN A 347 -22.75 6.35 -8.59
N LEU A 348 -23.12 7.43 -7.91
CA LEU A 348 -22.67 8.78 -8.27
C LEU A 348 -21.14 8.90 -8.16
N PHE A 349 -20.52 8.22 -7.19
CA PHE A 349 -19.06 8.17 -7.08
C PHE A 349 -18.39 7.37 -8.20
N LEU A 350 -19.10 6.42 -8.83
CA LEU A 350 -18.59 5.73 -10.02
C LEU A 350 -18.70 6.58 -11.27
N ILE A 351 -19.80 7.36 -11.37
CA ILE A 351 -20.13 8.14 -12.55
C ILE A 351 -19.31 9.42 -12.65
N PHE A 352 -19.10 10.10 -11.52
CA PHE A 352 -18.42 11.39 -11.48
C PHE A 352 -16.98 11.26 -10.98
N PRO A 353 -15.95 11.45 -11.84
CA PRO A 353 -14.54 11.34 -11.48
C PRO A 353 -14.16 12.23 -10.30
N PHE A 354 -14.73 13.44 -10.22
CA PHE A 354 -14.53 14.35 -9.09
C PHE A 354 -14.89 13.73 -7.73
N LEU A 355 -16.07 13.05 -7.63
CA LEU A 355 -16.47 12.41 -6.39
C LEU A 355 -15.52 11.26 -6.03
N SER A 356 -15.07 10.50 -7.04
CA SER A 356 -14.07 9.44 -6.83
C SER A 356 -12.73 10.02 -6.34
N SER A 357 -12.29 11.17 -6.89
CA SER A 357 -11.13 11.91 -6.44
C SER A 357 -11.25 12.39 -4.98
N MET A 358 -12.43 12.88 -4.56
CA MET A 358 -12.69 13.22 -3.15
C MET A 358 -12.44 12.02 -2.22
N ALA A 359 -12.86 10.83 -2.61
CA ALA A 359 -12.62 9.60 -1.84
C ALA A 359 -11.13 9.18 -1.85
N HIS A 360 -10.31 9.79 -2.71
CA HIS A 360 -8.86 9.58 -2.85
C HIS A 360 -8.01 10.79 -2.39
N GLY A 361 -8.53 11.64 -1.51
CA GLY A 361 -7.81 12.80 -1.00
C GLY A 361 -7.59 13.90 -2.02
N PHE A 362 -8.53 14.07 -2.96
CA PHE A 362 -8.51 15.02 -4.07
C PHE A 362 -7.34 14.84 -5.05
N SER A 363 -6.73 13.66 -5.07
CA SER A 363 -5.77 13.24 -6.09
C SER A 363 -6.49 12.57 -7.28
N ASP A 364 -5.75 11.93 -8.18
CA ASP A 364 -6.31 11.24 -9.35
C ASP A 364 -7.51 10.35 -8.99
N PRO A 365 -8.57 10.34 -9.78
CA PRO A 365 -9.74 9.53 -9.52
C PRO A 365 -9.38 8.03 -9.64
N THR A 366 -9.52 7.28 -8.55
CA THR A 366 -9.34 5.83 -8.52
C THR A 366 -10.60 5.15 -8.00
N PHE A 367 -10.82 3.89 -8.40
CA PHE A 367 -11.96 3.11 -7.94
C PHE A 367 -11.60 2.13 -6.80
N ARG A 368 -10.51 2.36 -6.11
CA ARG A 368 -10.08 1.53 -4.96
C ARG A 368 -11.13 1.46 -3.85
N TRP A 369 -11.95 2.50 -3.70
CA TRP A 369 -13.05 2.55 -2.74
C TRP A 369 -14.19 1.54 -3.04
N THR A 370 -14.22 0.92 -4.22
CA THR A 370 -15.26 -0.05 -4.62
C THR A 370 -15.32 -1.30 -3.73
N MET A 371 -14.30 -1.53 -2.90
CA MET A 371 -14.33 -2.53 -1.82
C MET A 371 -15.55 -2.35 -0.89
N ILE A 372 -15.98 -1.11 -0.66
CA ILE A 372 -17.14 -0.77 0.16
C ILE A 372 -18.42 -1.16 -0.58
N LEU A 373 -18.48 -0.87 -1.87
CA LEU A 373 -19.63 -1.22 -2.72
C LEU A 373 -19.79 -2.75 -2.81
N ILE A 374 -18.70 -3.50 -2.96
CA ILE A 374 -18.70 -4.98 -2.94
C ILE A 374 -19.28 -5.50 -1.62
N LEU A 375 -18.82 -4.99 -0.48
CA LEU A 375 -19.32 -5.41 0.82
C LEU A 375 -20.84 -5.18 0.93
N VAL A 376 -21.32 -4.02 0.50
CA VAL A 376 -22.77 -3.69 0.54
C VAL A 376 -23.58 -4.55 -0.45
N GLN A 377 -23.03 -4.83 -1.62
CA GLN A 377 -23.66 -5.76 -2.57
C GLN A 377 -23.87 -7.14 -1.93
N ILE A 378 -22.83 -7.67 -1.29
CA ILE A 378 -22.90 -8.98 -0.63
C ILE A 378 -23.90 -8.98 0.54
N LEU A 379 -23.93 -7.92 1.35
CA LEU A 379 -24.92 -7.78 2.41
C LEU A 379 -26.35 -7.81 1.86
N THR A 380 -26.59 -7.13 0.73
CA THR A 380 -27.90 -7.10 0.06
C THR A 380 -28.26 -8.47 -0.52
N VAL A 381 -27.29 -9.15 -1.15
CA VAL A 381 -27.48 -10.53 -1.65
C VAL A 381 -27.82 -11.50 -0.52
N CYS A 382 -27.09 -11.39 0.60
CA CYS A 382 -27.39 -12.21 1.79
C CYS A 382 -28.81 -11.96 2.33
N HIS A 383 -29.30 -10.71 2.27
CA HIS A 383 -30.69 -10.39 2.63
C HIS A 383 -31.69 -11.11 1.72
N TYR A 384 -31.49 -11.13 0.41
CA TYR A 384 -32.38 -11.83 -0.53
C TYR A 384 -32.23 -13.35 -0.48
N LEU A 385 -31.04 -13.87 -0.22
CA LEU A 385 -30.86 -15.31 0.01
C LEU A 385 -31.57 -15.77 1.29
N GLU A 386 -31.50 -15.00 2.38
CA GLU A 386 -32.25 -15.31 3.62
C GLU A 386 -33.75 -15.37 3.34
N ASN A 387 -34.25 -14.52 2.45
CA ASN A 387 -35.66 -14.38 2.08
C ASN A 387 -35.97 -14.99 0.70
N ILE A 388 -35.32 -16.08 0.31
CA ILE A 388 -35.44 -16.69 -1.03
C ILE A 388 -36.89 -16.98 -1.46
N ASN A 389 -37.77 -17.25 -0.50
CA ASN A 389 -39.20 -17.53 -0.76
C ASN A 389 -40.00 -16.28 -1.19
N GLN A 390 -39.48 -15.09 -0.96
CA GLN A 390 -40.15 -13.82 -1.22
C GLN A 390 -39.68 -13.15 -2.52
N LEU A 391 -38.75 -13.78 -3.25
CA LEU A 391 -38.19 -13.23 -4.50
C LEU A 391 -39.25 -13.07 -5.58
N ASN A 392 -39.15 -11.96 -6.32
CA ASN A 392 -39.99 -11.71 -7.48
C ASN A 392 -39.45 -12.47 -8.72
N THR A 393 -40.14 -13.52 -9.12
CA THR A 393 -39.73 -14.39 -10.20
C THR A 393 -39.72 -13.68 -11.57
N LYS A 394 -40.61 -12.69 -11.80
CA LYS A 394 -40.60 -11.87 -13.02
C LYS A 394 -39.33 -11.06 -13.11
N ASN A 395 -38.91 -10.40 -12.01
CA ASN A 395 -37.67 -9.65 -11.97
C ASN A 395 -36.45 -10.54 -12.20
N LEU A 396 -36.41 -11.77 -11.63
CA LEU A 396 -35.30 -12.71 -11.87
C LEU A 396 -35.15 -13.02 -13.37
N LYS A 397 -36.25 -13.29 -14.07
CA LYS A 397 -36.24 -13.58 -15.52
C LYS A 397 -35.81 -12.36 -16.34
N ILE A 398 -36.33 -11.17 -16.01
CA ILE A 398 -35.93 -9.92 -16.67
C ILE A 398 -34.43 -9.65 -16.47
N THR A 399 -33.92 -9.75 -15.24
CA THR A 399 -32.54 -9.56 -14.95
C THR A 399 -31.64 -10.56 -15.68
N MET A 400 -32.02 -11.83 -15.72
CA MET A 400 -31.31 -12.84 -16.52
C MET A 400 -31.25 -12.43 -18.01
N GLY A 401 -32.37 -12.03 -18.59
CA GLY A 401 -32.42 -11.61 -20.00
C GLY A 401 -31.52 -10.39 -20.27
N ILE A 402 -31.59 -9.38 -19.44
CA ILE A 402 -30.72 -8.19 -19.53
C ILE A 402 -29.24 -8.57 -19.38
N SER A 403 -28.89 -9.39 -18.39
CA SER A 403 -27.51 -9.81 -18.18
C SER A 403 -26.94 -10.58 -19.36
N ILE A 404 -27.71 -11.52 -19.90
CA ILE A 404 -27.33 -12.28 -21.11
C ILE A 404 -27.20 -11.37 -22.34
N PHE A 405 -28.14 -10.44 -22.53
CA PHE A 405 -28.09 -9.48 -23.64
C PHE A 405 -26.84 -8.63 -23.58
N VAL A 406 -26.52 -8.09 -22.41
CA VAL A 406 -25.29 -7.27 -22.19
C VAL A 406 -24.03 -8.08 -22.48
N LEU A 407 -23.96 -9.30 -21.95
CA LEU A 407 -22.79 -10.17 -22.13
C LEU A 407 -22.59 -10.53 -23.62
N ILE A 408 -23.68 -10.82 -24.34
CA ILE A 408 -23.63 -11.11 -25.78
C ILE A 408 -23.27 -9.85 -26.59
N ALA A 409 -23.85 -8.70 -26.26
CA ALA A 409 -23.61 -7.45 -27.00
C ALA A 409 -22.16 -6.93 -26.84
N VAL A 410 -21.51 -7.21 -25.71
CA VAL A 410 -20.15 -6.79 -25.45
C VAL A 410 -19.11 -7.62 -26.21
N ILE A 411 -19.38 -8.89 -26.51
CA ILE A 411 -18.45 -9.77 -27.27
C ILE A 411 -18.10 -9.16 -28.66
N PRO A 412 -19.04 -8.87 -29.57
CA PRO A 412 -18.70 -8.26 -30.85
C PRO A 412 -18.12 -6.83 -30.70
N LEU A 413 -18.61 -6.06 -29.73
CA LEU A 413 -18.07 -4.73 -29.47
C LEU A 413 -16.59 -4.80 -29.09
N THR A 414 -16.19 -5.78 -28.29
CA THR A 414 -14.79 -6.04 -27.94
C THR A 414 -13.94 -6.33 -29.18
N VAL A 415 -14.45 -7.17 -30.08
CA VAL A 415 -13.76 -7.55 -31.32
C VAL A 415 -13.64 -6.35 -32.29
N ILE A 416 -14.71 -5.57 -32.43
CA ILE A 416 -14.75 -4.40 -33.36
C ILE A 416 -13.80 -3.28 -32.88
N LEU A 417 -13.78 -3.01 -31.60
CA LEU A 417 -12.96 -1.94 -31.02
C LEU A 417 -11.46 -2.31 -30.93
N SER A 418 -11.10 -3.56 -31.11
CA SER A 418 -9.75 -4.09 -30.98
C SER A 418 -8.78 -3.78 -32.15
N LYS A 419 -9.15 -2.97 -33.11
CA LYS A 419 -8.32 -2.47 -34.24
C LYS A 419 -7.16 -3.40 -34.66
N GLY A 420 -7.52 -4.61 -35.17
CA GLY A 420 -6.53 -5.47 -35.87
C GLY A 420 -5.84 -6.55 -35.07
N ASN A 421 -6.14 -6.72 -33.79
CA ASN A 421 -5.66 -7.88 -33.02
C ASN A 421 -6.44 -9.15 -33.37
N THR A 422 -5.73 -10.28 -33.39
CA THR A 422 -6.33 -11.57 -33.77
C THR A 422 -7.33 -12.07 -32.73
N ILE A 423 -8.35 -12.80 -33.17
CA ILE A 423 -9.35 -13.45 -32.30
C ILE A 423 -8.67 -14.32 -31.20
N SER A 424 -7.50 -14.86 -31.47
CA SER A 424 -6.73 -15.64 -30.50
C SER A 424 -6.34 -14.84 -29.25
N ALA A 425 -6.09 -13.52 -29.37
CA ALA A 425 -5.77 -12.65 -28.24
C ALA A 425 -6.98 -12.48 -27.28
N TYR A 426 -8.21 -12.63 -27.79
CA TYR A 426 -9.45 -12.46 -27.03
C TYR A 426 -10.10 -13.78 -26.58
N ARG A 427 -9.50 -14.93 -26.93
CA ARG A 427 -10.05 -16.25 -26.60
C ARG A 427 -10.43 -16.41 -25.13
N ASN A 428 -9.52 -16.05 -24.24
CA ASN A 428 -9.74 -16.19 -22.79
C ASN A 428 -10.87 -15.27 -22.29
N GLN A 429 -11.03 -14.12 -22.92
CA GLN A 429 -12.07 -13.15 -22.60
C GLN A 429 -13.44 -13.68 -23.04
N ILE A 430 -13.54 -14.17 -24.27
CA ILE A 430 -14.76 -14.78 -24.79
C ILE A 430 -15.18 -15.96 -23.89
N LEU A 431 -14.24 -16.78 -23.47
CA LEU A 431 -14.51 -17.89 -22.55
C LEU A 431 -15.06 -17.40 -21.19
N LEU A 432 -14.53 -16.29 -20.65
CA LEU A 432 -15.05 -15.71 -19.41
C LEU A 432 -16.46 -15.15 -19.60
N PHE A 433 -16.77 -14.48 -20.73
CA PHE A 433 -18.12 -14.02 -21.03
C PHE A 433 -19.09 -15.18 -21.16
N LEU A 434 -18.71 -16.24 -21.87
CA LEU A 434 -19.54 -17.45 -22.03
C LEU A 434 -19.75 -18.14 -20.67
N SER A 435 -18.73 -18.25 -19.84
CA SER A 435 -18.87 -18.81 -18.50
C SER A 435 -19.81 -17.99 -17.63
N ALA A 436 -19.73 -16.65 -17.71
CA ALA A 436 -20.63 -15.75 -16.99
C ALA A 436 -22.10 -15.95 -17.42
N ILE A 437 -22.37 -16.13 -18.72
CA ILE A 437 -23.72 -16.45 -19.22
C ILE A 437 -24.22 -17.75 -18.58
N ILE A 438 -23.40 -18.80 -18.59
CA ILE A 438 -23.75 -20.10 -18.00
C ILE A 438 -24.08 -19.94 -16.51
N PHE A 439 -23.24 -19.23 -15.75
CA PHE A 439 -23.48 -19.04 -14.31
C PHE A 439 -24.71 -18.15 -14.02
N VAL A 440 -25.00 -17.14 -14.84
CA VAL A 440 -26.24 -16.35 -14.75
C VAL A 440 -27.46 -17.25 -14.93
N VAL A 441 -27.45 -18.12 -15.94
CA VAL A 441 -28.56 -19.06 -16.20
C VAL A 441 -28.71 -20.05 -15.04
N ILE A 442 -27.62 -20.68 -14.61
CA ILE A 442 -27.64 -21.66 -13.50
C ILE A 442 -28.13 -21.01 -12.21
N ASN A 443 -27.59 -19.86 -11.82
CA ASN A 443 -28.00 -19.16 -10.60
C ASN A 443 -29.47 -18.75 -10.66
N THR A 444 -29.95 -18.25 -11.80
CA THR A 444 -31.37 -17.91 -11.98
C THR A 444 -32.23 -19.15 -11.86
N TRP A 445 -31.87 -20.28 -12.48
CA TRP A 445 -32.60 -21.53 -12.37
C TRP A 445 -32.67 -22.06 -10.95
N LEU A 446 -31.53 -22.00 -10.20
CA LEU A 446 -31.50 -22.38 -8.80
C LEU A 446 -32.44 -21.53 -7.93
N LEU A 447 -32.50 -20.22 -8.19
CA LEU A 447 -33.36 -19.27 -7.48
C LEU A 447 -34.84 -19.52 -7.80
N LEU A 448 -35.20 -19.69 -9.08
CA LEU A 448 -36.57 -19.97 -9.50
C LEU A 448 -37.11 -21.28 -8.91
N ASN A 449 -36.27 -22.30 -8.80
CA ASN A 449 -36.62 -23.60 -8.26
C ASN A 449 -36.35 -23.72 -6.73
N LYS A 450 -35.93 -22.60 -6.06
CA LYS A 450 -35.68 -22.56 -4.61
C LYS A 450 -34.79 -23.71 -4.13
N LYS A 451 -33.73 -23.99 -4.89
CA LYS A 451 -32.83 -25.12 -4.60
C LYS A 451 -32.10 -24.92 -3.26
N SER A 452 -31.52 -26.01 -2.75
CA SER A 452 -30.74 -26.00 -1.51
C SER A 452 -29.52 -25.08 -1.63
N TYR A 453 -29.17 -24.41 -0.54
CA TYR A 453 -28.00 -23.49 -0.44
C TYR A 453 -26.66 -24.17 -0.81
N ILE A 454 -26.59 -25.49 -0.73
CA ILE A 454 -25.39 -26.24 -1.14
C ILE A 454 -25.08 -26.02 -2.62
N TRP A 455 -26.11 -25.97 -3.47
CA TRP A 455 -25.93 -25.74 -4.89
C TRP A 455 -25.43 -24.34 -5.21
N PHE A 456 -25.93 -23.32 -4.54
CA PHE A 456 -25.41 -21.95 -4.66
C PHE A 456 -23.94 -21.88 -4.22
N LEU A 457 -23.59 -22.55 -3.13
CA LEU A 457 -22.23 -22.62 -2.64
C LEU A 457 -21.32 -23.31 -3.64
N THR A 458 -21.74 -24.44 -4.19
CA THR A 458 -20.98 -25.21 -5.19
C THR A 458 -20.74 -24.38 -6.45
N VAL A 459 -21.81 -23.77 -6.99
CA VAL A 459 -21.71 -22.92 -8.19
C VAL A 459 -20.76 -21.76 -7.95
N LEU A 460 -20.88 -21.10 -6.81
CA LEU A 460 -20.01 -19.97 -6.44
C LEU A 460 -18.54 -20.40 -6.32
N CYS A 461 -18.26 -21.55 -5.71
CA CYS A 461 -16.89 -22.08 -5.61
C CYS A 461 -16.30 -22.36 -7.00
N ILE A 462 -17.06 -22.99 -7.92
CA ILE A 462 -16.63 -23.25 -9.29
C ILE A 462 -16.38 -21.93 -10.03
N GLU A 463 -17.33 -20.99 -9.94
CA GLU A 463 -17.26 -19.68 -10.58
C GLU A 463 -15.99 -18.93 -10.17
N TYR A 464 -15.69 -18.84 -8.87
CA TYR A 464 -14.48 -18.15 -8.39
C TYR A 464 -13.20 -18.92 -8.69
N SER A 465 -13.24 -20.24 -8.70
CA SER A 465 -12.09 -21.06 -9.10
C SER A 465 -11.72 -20.82 -10.57
N ILE A 466 -12.71 -20.80 -11.47
CA ILE A 466 -12.48 -20.54 -12.90
C ILE A 466 -11.98 -19.10 -13.11
N SER A 467 -12.67 -18.12 -12.52
CA SER A 467 -12.33 -16.70 -12.72
C SER A 467 -10.97 -16.34 -12.15
N GLY A 468 -10.67 -16.82 -10.96
CA GLY A 468 -9.38 -16.60 -10.31
C GLY A 468 -8.24 -17.32 -11.05
N PHE A 469 -8.42 -18.60 -11.37
CA PHE A 469 -7.44 -19.36 -12.17
C PHE A 469 -7.10 -18.66 -13.49
N THR A 470 -8.12 -18.20 -14.22
CA THR A 470 -7.91 -17.52 -15.52
C THR A 470 -7.10 -16.23 -15.35
N LEU A 471 -7.37 -15.44 -14.32
CA LEU A 471 -6.61 -14.22 -14.03
C LEU A 471 -5.15 -14.54 -13.70
N TYR A 472 -4.91 -15.45 -12.76
CA TYR A 472 -3.57 -15.79 -12.31
C TYR A 472 -2.75 -16.50 -13.40
N TYR A 473 -3.39 -17.33 -14.22
CA TYR A 473 -2.76 -17.91 -15.41
C TYR A 473 -2.33 -16.83 -16.41
N SER A 474 -3.17 -15.82 -16.65
CA SER A 474 -2.82 -14.71 -17.53
C SER A 474 -1.66 -13.89 -16.97
N ARG A 475 -1.70 -13.56 -15.67
CA ARG A 475 -0.63 -12.83 -14.98
C ARG A 475 0.69 -13.61 -14.98
N MET A 476 0.65 -14.90 -14.69
CA MET A 476 1.82 -15.77 -14.75
C MET A 476 2.50 -15.71 -16.12
N ARG A 477 1.70 -15.71 -17.21
CA ARG A 477 2.25 -15.68 -18.57
C ARG A 477 2.79 -14.31 -18.98
N SER A 478 2.24 -13.22 -18.47
CA SER A 478 2.66 -11.86 -18.82
C SER A 478 3.76 -11.29 -17.91
N GLU A 479 3.78 -11.72 -16.64
CA GLU A 479 4.59 -11.08 -15.60
C GLU A 479 5.33 -12.09 -14.69
N GLY A 480 5.12 -13.39 -14.91
CA GLY A 480 5.69 -14.45 -14.07
C GLY A 480 7.19 -14.60 -14.28
N ILE A 481 7.91 -14.77 -13.19
CA ILE A 481 9.34 -15.12 -13.17
C ILE A 481 9.53 -16.47 -12.47
N THR A 482 10.56 -17.21 -12.87
CA THR A 482 10.87 -18.52 -12.25
C THR A 482 11.71 -18.34 -10.98
N TYR A 483 11.67 -19.33 -10.08
CA TYR A 483 12.59 -19.36 -8.93
C TYR A 483 14.05 -19.43 -9.37
N ASP A 484 14.36 -20.07 -10.50
CA ASP A 484 15.72 -20.12 -11.03
C ASP A 484 16.21 -18.74 -11.47
N PHE A 485 15.33 -17.93 -12.09
CA PHE A 485 15.62 -16.53 -12.41
C PHE A 485 15.87 -15.69 -11.16
N ILE A 486 15.00 -15.84 -10.13
CA ILE A 486 15.18 -15.12 -8.85
C ILE A 486 16.49 -15.54 -8.19
N LYS A 487 16.78 -16.85 -8.14
CA LYS A 487 18.04 -17.35 -7.61
C LYS A 487 19.23 -16.78 -8.35
N SER A 488 19.23 -16.77 -9.66
CA SER A 488 20.34 -16.20 -10.43
C SER A 488 20.49 -14.70 -10.16
N ALA A 489 19.38 -13.94 -10.09
CA ALA A 489 19.40 -12.51 -9.78
C ALA A 489 19.86 -12.22 -8.34
N THR A 490 19.45 -13.04 -7.36
CA THR A 490 19.84 -12.86 -5.95
C THR A 490 21.19 -13.50 -5.64
N HIS A 491 21.54 -14.61 -6.26
CA HIS A 491 22.81 -15.30 -6.05
C HIS A 491 24.01 -14.47 -6.47
N VAL A 492 23.87 -13.75 -7.58
CA VAL A 492 24.90 -12.80 -8.06
C VAL A 492 25.22 -11.72 -7.01
N LEU A 493 24.25 -11.41 -6.12
CA LEU A 493 24.32 -10.28 -5.23
C LEU A 493 24.38 -10.64 -3.74
N GLN A 494 23.98 -11.85 -3.35
CA GLN A 494 23.83 -12.26 -1.94
C GLN A 494 24.73 -13.43 -1.51
N ASP A 495 25.42 -14.10 -2.44
CA ASP A 495 26.27 -15.21 -2.08
C ASP A 495 27.55 -14.71 -1.41
N LYS A 496 27.74 -15.13 -0.15
CA LYS A 496 28.94 -14.78 0.64
C LYS A 496 30.24 -15.28 0.01
N ASP A 497 30.14 -16.29 -0.86
CA ASP A 497 31.27 -16.83 -1.61
C ASP A 497 31.46 -16.14 -2.98
N HIS A 498 30.60 -15.17 -3.34
CA HIS A 498 30.71 -14.44 -4.60
C HIS A 498 31.53 -13.14 -4.45
N GLU A 499 32.33 -12.89 -5.45
CA GLU A 499 33.37 -11.90 -5.57
C GLU A 499 32.95 -10.45 -5.24
N LEU A 500 31.66 -10.09 -5.33
CA LEU A 500 31.22 -8.72 -4.98
C LEU A 500 31.38 -8.45 -3.48
N ASN A 501 30.92 -9.35 -2.59
CA ASN A 501 31.13 -9.21 -1.16
C ASN A 501 32.58 -9.47 -0.80
N TYR A 502 33.23 -10.46 -1.44
CA TYR A 502 34.66 -10.72 -1.29
C TYR A 502 35.47 -9.51 -1.76
N PHE A 503 35.10 -8.88 -2.85
CA PHE A 503 35.71 -7.68 -3.37
C PHE A 503 35.55 -6.49 -2.40
N LEU A 504 34.32 -6.24 -1.95
CA LEU A 504 34.05 -5.14 -1.01
C LEU A 504 34.74 -5.35 0.35
N GLU A 505 34.94 -6.62 0.78
CA GLU A 505 35.55 -6.94 2.06
C GLU A 505 37.09 -7.09 1.99
N ASN A 506 37.67 -7.50 0.84
CA ASN A 506 39.08 -7.93 0.77
C ASN A 506 39.93 -7.14 -0.21
N ILE A 507 39.42 -6.58 -1.28
CA ILE A 507 40.21 -5.84 -2.29
C ILE A 507 40.38 -4.36 -1.92
N GLU A 508 39.32 -3.75 -1.40
CA GLU A 508 39.42 -2.52 -0.62
C GLU A 508 38.86 -2.83 0.76
N PRO A 509 39.70 -3.09 1.77
CA PRO A 509 39.22 -3.26 3.13
C PRO A 509 38.34 -2.06 3.46
N VAL A 510 37.05 -2.34 3.62
CA VAL A 510 36.04 -1.32 3.93
C VAL A 510 36.57 -0.56 5.11
N ASN A 511 37.17 0.59 4.88
CA ASN A 511 37.47 1.47 5.97
C ASN A 511 36.13 1.82 6.58
N SER A 512 35.83 1.22 7.72
CA SER A 512 34.55 1.37 8.44
C SER A 512 34.22 2.84 8.77
N LEU A 513 35.15 3.73 8.47
CA LEU A 513 35.12 5.18 8.70
C LEU A 513 34.93 5.95 7.36
N GLN A 514 34.47 5.33 6.30
CA GLN A 514 34.12 6.00 5.04
C GLN A 514 32.66 5.72 4.66
N TYR A 515 31.98 6.73 4.16
CA TYR A 515 30.67 6.62 3.54
C TYR A 515 30.80 6.76 2.03
N TYR A 516 30.16 5.87 1.29
CA TYR A 516 30.10 5.96 -0.17
C TYR A 516 28.80 5.37 -0.70
N ARG A 517 28.41 5.77 -1.93
CA ARG A 517 27.33 5.15 -2.69
C ARG A 517 27.85 4.36 -3.86
N THR A 518 27.03 3.43 -4.29
CA THR A 518 27.29 2.58 -5.46
C THR A 518 26.28 2.89 -6.55
N TYR A 519 26.76 3.16 -7.75
CA TYR A 519 25.93 3.32 -8.94
C TYR A 519 25.64 1.94 -9.55
N ILE A 520 24.36 1.58 -9.65
CA ILE A 520 23.89 0.32 -10.24
C ILE A 520 22.79 0.71 -11.24
N PRO A 521 23.08 0.86 -12.55
CA PRO A 521 22.10 1.30 -13.53
C PRO A 521 20.99 0.27 -13.76
N LEU A 522 19.79 0.75 -14.09
CA LEU A 522 18.60 -0.06 -14.39
C LEU A 522 18.83 -1.10 -15.50
N GLU A 523 19.67 -0.77 -16.45
CA GLU A 523 19.90 -1.57 -17.65
C GLU A 523 20.81 -2.77 -17.39
N SER A 524 21.63 -2.71 -16.34
CA SER A 524 22.66 -3.70 -16.04
C SER A 524 22.15 -4.98 -15.43
N ILE A 525 21.13 -4.89 -14.58
CA ILE A 525 20.70 -6.04 -13.77
C ILE A 525 19.19 -6.15 -13.84
N TYR A 526 18.68 -7.16 -14.51
CA TYR A 526 17.28 -7.58 -14.51
C TYR A 526 16.27 -6.46 -14.17
N TRP A 527 15.73 -5.80 -15.16
CA TRP A 527 14.74 -4.72 -15.10
C TRP A 527 13.70 -4.85 -13.95
N ASP A 528 13.28 -6.07 -13.65
CA ASP A 528 12.25 -6.35 -12.66
C ASP A 528 12.69 -6.10 -11.20
N PHE A 529 14.00 -6.04 -10.89
CA PHE A 529 14.55 -5.89 -9.53
C PHE A 529 15.50 -4.70 -9.37
N SER A 530 15.77 -3.96 -10.41
CA SER A 530 16.85 -2.97 -10.40
C SER A 530 16.55 -1.69 -9.65
N HIS A 531 15.28 -1.33 -9.50
CA HIS A 531 14.89 -0.01 -9.00
C HIS A 531 15.26 0.26 -7.53
N ASN A 532 15.22 -0.76 -6.68
CA ASN A 532 15.58 -0.67 -5.26
C ASN A 532 16.64 -1.72 -4.88
N MET A 533 17.50 -2.07 -5.81
CA MET A 533 18.53 -3.11 -5.64
C MET A 533 19.43 -2.85 -4.43
N SER A 534 19.70 -1.58 -4.12
CA SER A 534 20.48 -1.16 -2.95
C SER A 534 19.96 -1.78 -1.64
N LEU A 535 18.64 -1.92 -1.49
CA LEU A 535 18.03 -2.54 -0.30
C LEU A 535 18.28 -4.05 -0.23
N MET A 536 18.37 -4.71 -1.39
CA MET A 536 18.63 -6.15 -1.45
C MET A 536 20.08 -6.49 -1.11
N VAL A 537 21.00 -5.71 -1.66
CA VAL A 537 22.45 -5.94 -1.50
C VAL A 537 23.03 -5.22 -0.30
N GLN A 538 22.21 -4.48 0.44
CA GLN A 538 22.61 -3.70 1.61
C GLN A 538 23.75 -2.72 1.32
N LEU A 539 23.70 -2.06 0.16
CA LEU A 539 24.59 -1.00 -0.26
C LEU A 539 23.82 0.33 -0.33
N GLN A 540 24.50 1.44 -0.09
CA GLN A 540 23.92 2.75 -0.35
C GLN A 540 23.88 2.98 -1.85
N GLY A 541 22.71 3.27 -2.41
CA GLY A 541 22.49 3.44 -3.84
C GLY A 541 22.05 4.84 -4.24
N THR A 542 21.91 5.06 -5.57
CA THR A 542 21.45 6.33 -6.15
C THR A 542 20.14 6.20 -6.92
N MET A 543 19.54 5.01 -6.86
CA MET A 543 18.31 4.70 -7.59
C MET A 543 17.21 4.31 -6.65
N THR A 544 15.98 4.58 -7.06
CA THR A 544 14.79 4.10 -6.34
C THR A 544 13.54 4.13 -7.22
N TYR A 545 12.63 3.22 -6.94
CA TYR A 545 11.21 3.32 -7.28
C TYR A 545 10.43 3.45 -5.97
N ASP A 546 10.16 4.68 -5.57
CA ASP A 546 9.51 4.97 -4.30
C ASP A 546 8.52 6.12 -4.42
N SER A 547 7.26 5.83 -4.23
CA SER A 547 6.20 6.83 -4.22
C SER A 547 6.19 7.73 -2.98
N THR A 548 7.06 7.44 -2.00
CA THR A 548 7.23 8.16 -0.72
C THR A 548 8.71 8.48 -0.47
N TYR A 549 9.41 8.96 -1.50
CA TYR A 549 10.79 9.47 -1.37
C TYR A 549 10.86 10.71 -0.45
N ALA A 550 12.07 11.11 -0.06
CA ALA A 550 12.28 12.26 0.83
C ALA A 550 11.68 13.54 0.22
N PRO A 551 10.76 14.25 0.92
CA PRO A 551 10.07 15.43 0.37
C PRO A 551 11.03 16.55 -0.04
N SER A 552 12.16 16.69 0.64
CA SER A 552 13.19 17.67 0.28
C SER A 552 13.74 17.49 -1.13
N PHE A 553 13.72 16.27 -1.67
CA PHE A 553 14.19 15.95 -3.02
C PHE A 553 13.30 16.50 -4.15
N ASN A 554 12.12 17.06 -3.82
CA ASN A 554 11.28 17.75 -4.80
C ASN A 554 12.03 18.92 -5.46
N LYS A 555 12.83 19.66 -4.69
CA LYS A 555 13.62 20.77 -5.25
C LYS A 555 14.69 20.28 -6.23
N MET A 556 15.27 19.10 -5.99
CA MET A 556 16.20 18.48 -6.97
C MET A 556 15.51 18.18 -8.30
N LYS A 557 14.26 17.70 -8.26
CA LYS A 557 13.49 17.46 -9.50
C LYS A 557 13.21 18.73 -10.30
N GLU A 558 13.09 19.87 -9.62
CA GLU A 558 12.86 21.17 -10.27
C GLU A 558 14.14 21.68 -10.95
N ILE A 559 15.27 21.62 -10.24
CA ILE A 559 16.55 22.15 -10.76
C ILE A 559 17.29 21.18 -11.69
N ALA A 560 17.06 19.88 -11.56
CA ALA A 560 17.67 18.80 -12.36
C ALA A 560 16.61 17.77 -12.80
N PRO A 561 15.74 18.09 -13.77
CA PRO A 561 14.67 17.19 -14.22
C PRO A 561 15.14 15.82 -14.72
N GLU A 562 16.37 15.73 -15.19
CA GLU A 562 17.00 14.51 -15.68
C GLU A 562 17.25 13.44 -14.60
N VAL A 563 17.10 13.76 -13.32
CA VAL A 563 17.22 12.76 -12.24
C VAL A 563 16.05 11.78 -12.24
N LYS A 564 14.94 12.13 -12.90
CA LYS A 564 13.80 11.22 -13.08
C LYS A 564 14.10 10.23 -14.21
N ASP A 565 13.60 9.01 -14.05
CA ASP A 565 13.63 8.01 -15.10
C ASP A 565 12.25 7.90 -15.78
N TYR A 566 12.26 7.90 -17.10
CA TYR A 566 11.05 7.98 -17.92
C TYR A 566 10.15 9.16 -17.50
N ASP A 567 8.94 9.22 -17.93
CA ASP A 567 7.94 10.21 -17.48
C ASP A 567 7.38 9.89 -16.09
N SER A 568 8.11 9.12 -15.26
CA SER A 568 7.65 8.71 -13.93
C SER A 568 8.04 9.73 -12.87
N GLU A 569 7.08 10.12 -12.04
CA GLU A 569 7.30 11.01 -10.89
C GLU A 569 8.00 10.32 -9.71
N TRP A 570 8.20 9.00 -9.75
CA TRP A 570 8.61 8.19 -8.61
C TRP A 570 9.78 7.24 -8.86
N ILE A 571 10.30 7.22 -10.09
CA ILE A 571 11.49 6.46 -10.46
C ILE A 571 12.62 7.43 -10.67
N PHE A 572 13.72 7.22 -9.96
CA PHE A 572 14.93 8.03 -10.05
C PHE A 572 16.09 7.17 -10.54
N ASN A 573 16.79 7.66 -11.52
CA ASN A 573 18.00 7.05 -12.07
C ASN A 573 19.00 8.17 -12.41
N ILE A 574 19.85 8.50 -11.44
CA ILE A 574 20.74 9.65 -11.54
C ILE A 574 21.97 9.24 -12.37
N LYS A 575 22.13 9.85 -13.55
CA LYS A 575 23.26 9.60 -14.48
C LYS A 575 24.18 10.80 -14.65
N ASN A 576 23.78 11.99 -14.21
CA ASN A 576 24.57 13.21 -14.34
C ASN A 576 25.87 13.10 -13.53
N PRO A 577 27.09 13.26 -14.14
CA PRO A 577 28.36 13.05 -13.47
C PRO A 577 28.60 14.00 -12.29
N ASP A 578 28.25 15.27 -12.40
CA ASP A 578 28.41 16.25 -11.33
C ASP A 578 27.53 15.92 -10.12
N ILE A 579 26.29 15.46 -10.37
CA ILE A 579 25.40 15.02 -9.31
C ILE A 579 25.92 13.73 -8.67
N LEU A 580 26.42 12.77 -9.44
CA LEU A 580 26.99 11.54 -8.92
C LEU A 580 28.23 11.80 -8.06
N GLN A 581 29.07 12.74 -8.46
CA GLN A 581 30.22 13.18 -7.66
C GLN A 581 29.79 13.83 -6.35
N PHE A 582 28.82 14.75 -6.38
CA PHE A 582 28.20 15.35 -5.20
C PHE A 582 27.57 14.29 -4.27
N LEU A 583 26.94 13.25 -4.84
CA LEU A 583 26.31 12.17 -4.10
C LEU A 583 27.30 11.14 -3.53
N SER A 584 28.59 11.36 -3.58
CA SER A 584 29.58 10.45 -3.02
C SER A 584 29.60 9.06 -3.67
N VAL A 585 29.41 9.00 -4.99
CA VAL A 585 29.45 7.73 -5.72
C VAL A 585 30.89 7.31 -5.94
N LYS A 586 31.30 6.23 -5.24
CA LYS A 586 32.65 5.67 -5.30
C LYS A 586 32.77 4.48 -6.23
N TYR A 587 31.72 3.65 -6.32
CA TYR A 587 31.73 2.45 -7.14
C TYR A 587 30.59 2.45 -8.15
N ALA A 588 30.81 1.75 -9.27
CA ALA A 588 29.77 1.37 -10.20
C ALA A 588 29.80 -0.13 -10.46
N ILE A 589 28.62 -0.74 -10.50
CA ILE A 589 28.42 -2.15 -10.84
C ILE A 589 27.58 -2.20 -12.10
N VAL A 590 28.19 -2.62 -13.22
CA VAL A 590 27.56 -2.62 -14.54
C VAL A 590 27.77 -3.97 -15.25
N THR A 591 26.97 -4.27 -16.25
CA THR A 591 27.18 -5.41 -17.14
C THR A 591 27.99 -5.06 -18.37
N ASN A 592 27.96 -3.78 -18.77
CA ASN A 592 28.67 -3.27 -19.93
C ASN A 592 29.32 -1.92 -19.59
N PRO A 593 30.58 -1.66 -20.03
CA PRO A 593 31.24 -0.36 -19.83
C PRO A 593 30.46 0.83 -20.39
N SER A 594 29.61 0.63 -21.41
CA SER A 594 28.79 1.70 -22.01
C SER A 594 27.66 2.20 -21.08
N GLU A 595 27.41 1.49 -19.97
CA GLU A 595 26.42 1.88 -18.95
C GLU A 595 27.00 2.88 -17.93
N LEU A 596 28.31 3.07 -17.93
CA LEU A 596 28.98 4.04 -17.04
C LEU A 596 28.64 5.47 -17.46
N PRO A 597 28.32 6.37 -16.51
CA PRO A 597 28.14 7.78 -16.80
C PRO A 597 29.40 8.39 -17.39
N GLU A 598 29.25 9.11 -18.50
CA GLU A 598 30.35 9.87 -19.12
C GLU A 598 30.73 11.04 -18.22
N GLY A 599 32.01 11.49 -18.28
CA GLY A 599 32.50 12.66 -17.55
C GLY A 599 33.06 12.36 -16.15
N LEU A 600 33.14 11.09 -15.73
CA LEU A 600 33.83 10.64 -14.53
C LEU A 600 34.97 9.68 -14.87
N SER A 601 36.01 9.66 -14.04
CA SER A 601 37.22 8.82 -14.24
C SER A 601 36.99 7.43 -13.64
N TRP A 602 36.47 6.52 -14.46
CA TRP A 602 36.18 5.15 -14.04
C TRP A 602 37.38 4.23 -14.24
N ARG A 603 37.80 3.54 -13.18
CA ARG A 603 38.86 2.54 -13.22
C ARG A 603 38.28 1.17 -12.94
N LEU A 604 38.46 0.22 -13.88
CA LEU A 604 38.04 -1.17 -13.68
C LEU A 604 38.83 -1.80 -12.53
N LEU A 605 38.11 -2.38 -11.57
CA LEU A 605 38.71 -3.06 -10.43
C LEU A 605 38.68 -4.59 -10.60
N THR A 606 37.57 -5.12 -11.08
CA THR A 606 37.43 -6.54 -11.40
C THR A 606 36.43 -6.76 -12.52
N ASP A 607 36.68 -7.78 -13.32
CA ASP A 607 35.78 -8.37 -14.27
C ASP A 607 35.39 -9.77 -13.75
N ASN A 608 34.25 -9.87 -13.14
CA ASN A 608 33.75 -11.16 -12.68
C ASN A 608 33.13 -11.93 -13.86
N TYR A 609 33.92 -12.76 -14.48
CA TYR A 609 33.50 -13.60 -15.61
C TYR A 609 32.35 -14.57 -15.29
N ARG A 610 32.14 -14.94 -14.03
CA ARG A 610 31.09 -15.87 -13.64
C ARG A 610 29.72 -15.18 -13.53
N SER A 611 29.68 -13.94 -13.07
CA SER A 611 28.43 -13.17 -12.93
C SER A 611 28.14 -12.27 -14.13
N GLY A 612 29.14 -11.99 -14.97
CA GLY A 612 29.06 -10.99 -16.05
C GLY A 612 29.02 -9.56 -15.54
N LEU A 613 29.34 -9.32 -14.26
CA LEU A 613 29.37 -7.99 -13.65
C LEU A 613 30.77 -7.42 -13.70
N LEU A 614 30.83 -6.12 -14.00
CA LEU A 614 32.03 -5.31 -14.00
C LEU A 614 31.95 -4.32 -12.85
N VAL A 615 32.98 -4.27 -12.00
CA VAL A 615 33.05 -3.33 -10.87
C VAL A 615 34.09 -2.28 -11.17
N TYR A 616 33.65 -1.02 -11.17
CA TYR A 616 34.50 0.14 -11.38
C TYR A 616 34.58 1.00 -10.13
N ARG A 617 35.73 1.66 -9.94
CA ARG A 617 35.93 2.74 -8.98
C ARG A 617 35.92 4.08 -9.70
N ASN A 618 35.25 5.04 -9.12
CA ASN A 618 35.31 6.44 -9.49
C ASN A 618 36.50 7.11 -8.79
N ASP A 619 37.50 7.51 -9.56
CA ASP A 619 38.68 8.21 -9.01
C ASP A 619 38.39 9.71 -8.74
N ASP A 620 37.25 10.25 -9.26
CA ASP A 620 36.72 11.59 -8.92
C ASP A 620 35.76 11.58 -7.70
N TYR A 621 35.73 10.49 -6.93
CA TYR A 621 34.89 10.36 -5.74
C TYR A 621 35.18 11.47 -4.72
N ARG A 622 34.11 12.02 -4.12
CA ARG A 622 34.14 12.95 -2.99
C ARG A 622 33.45 12.34 -1.76
N SER A 623 33.87 12.78 -0.57
CA SER A 623 33.28 12.35 0.69
C SER A 623 31.78 12.72 0.81
N LEU A 624 31.07 12.10 1.75
CA LEU A 624 29.67 12.41 2.08
C LEU A 624 29.41 13.89 2.35
N GLY A 625 30.39 14.58 2.91
CA GLY A 625 30.32 15.99 3.25
C GLY A 625 31.52 16.75 2.73
N THR A 626 31.28 17.97 2.24
CA THR A 626 32.32 18.85 1.74
C THR A 626 31.98 20.29 2.13
N THR A 627 32.99 21.10 2.47
CA THR A 627 32.82 22.54 2.66
C THR A 627 32.88 23.29 1.34
N TYR A 628 32.14 24.39 1.26
CA TYR A 628 32.00 25.18 0.04
C TYR A 628 32.42 26.64 0.27
N ASN A 629 32.91 27.29 -0.78
CA ASN A 629 33.31 28.69 -0.78
C ASN A 629 32.52 29.57 -1.78
N GLN A 630 31.59 28.97 -2.51
CA GLN A 630 30.72 29.67 -3.47
C GLN A 630 29.25 29.35 -3.16
N ILE A 631 28.39 30.35 -3.29
CA ILE A 631 26.97 30.24 -3.04
C ILE A 631 26.17 30.95 -4.11
N ILE A 632 25.02 30.40 -4.50
CA ILE A 632 24.09 30.91 -5.49
C ILE A 632 22.66 30.67 -5.04
N THR A 633 21.73 31.47 -5.49
CA THR A 633 20.30 31.22 -5.23
C THR A 633 19.70 30.28 -6.28
N TYR A 634 18.57 29.63 -5.96
CA TYR A 634 17.86 28.79 -6.92
C TYR A 634 17.32 29.61 -8.11
N GLU A 635 16.91 30.85 -7.91
CA GLU A 635 16.47 31.74 -9.00
C GLU A 635 17.61 32.03 -10.00
N GLU A 636 18.84 32.17 -9.51
CA GLU A 636 20.01 32.34 -10.36
C GLU A 636 20.35 31.09 -11.14
N ILE A 637 20.19 29.88 -10.55
CA ILE A 637 20.36 28.61 -11.25
C ILE A 637 19.36 28.49 -12.41
N GLU A 638 18.08 28.76 -12.16
CA GLU A 638 17.05 28.69 -13.21
C GLU A 638 17.35 29.63 -14.38
N SER A 639 17.92 30.81 -14.11
CA SER A 639 18.28 31.80 -15.13
C SER A 639 19.51 31.40 -15.94
N THR A 640 20.48 30.72 -15.32
CA THR A 640 21.81 30.45 -15.91
C THR A 640 21.98 29.01 -16.39
N LYS A 641 21.06 28.10 -16.07
CA LYS A 641 21.16 26.63 -16.29
C LYS A 641 22.45 26.01 -15.72
N LEU A 642 22.99 26.58 -14.64
CA LEU A 642 24.22 26.15 -13.97
C LEU A 642 24.04 24.91 -13.07
N ILE A 643 23.20 23.94 -13.49
CA ILE A 643 23.01 22.67 -12.74
C ILE A 643 24.30 21.84 -12.70
N THR A 644 25.25 22.11 -13.57
CA THR A 644 26.46 21.31 -13.77
C THR A 644 27.54 21.49 -12.71
N HIS A 645 27.30 22.21 -11.61
CA HIS A 645 28.34 22.52 -10.61
C HIS A 645 27.90 22.36 -9.15
N LEU A 646 26.92 21.48 -8.86
CA LEU A 646 26.51 21.20 -7.46
C LEU A 646 27.64 20.61 -6.61
N SER A 647 28.67 20.07 -7.24
CA SER A 647 29.88 19.62 -6.57
C SER A 647 30.75 20.76 -6.04
N ASP A 648 30.62 21.98 -6.57
CA ASP A 648 31.50 23.12 -6.29
C ASP A 648 30.81 24.35 -5.71
N ILE A 649 29.47 24.42 -5.82
CA ILE A 649 28.68 25.60 -5.44
C ILE A 649 27.52 25.17 -4.52
N VAL A 650 27.24 25.93 -3.47
CA VAL A 650 26.02 25.79 -2.66
C VAL A 650 24.89 26.52 -3.34
N ALA A 651 23.78 25.82 -3.58
CA ALA A 651 22.52 26.40 -4.03
C ALA A 651 21.53 26.50 -2.87
N CYS A 652 20.93 27.67 -2.65
CA CYS A 652 20.01 27.88 -1.52
C CYS A 652 18.82 28.76 -1.91
N GLU A 653 17.82 28.82 -1.01
CA GLU A 653 16.74 29.80 -1.09
C GLU A 653 17.29 31.22 -0.83
N SER A 654 16.74 32.23 -1.48
CA SER A 654 17.14 33.65 -1.32
C SER A 654 17.05 34.14 0.11
N SER A 655 16.13 33.56 0.91
CA SER A 655 15.98 33.88 2.34
C SER A 655 17.17 33.46 3.21
N ASP A 656 17.89 32.43 2.82
CA ASP A 656 18.99 31.83 3.60
C ASP A 656 20.38 32.33 3.12
N LEU A 657 20.44 32.99 1.97
CA LEU A 657 21.67 33.40 1.29
C LEU A 657 22.64 34.17 2.21
N MET A 658 22.17 35.26 2.84
CA MET A 658 23.03 36.11 3.66
C MET A 658 23.53 35.38 4.92
N GLU A 659 22.73 34.55 5.52
CA GLU A 659 23.08 33.79 6.72
C GLU A 659 24.13 32.72 6.41
N ILE A 660 23.95 31.99 5.30
CA ILE A 660 24.91 30.97 4.85
C ILE A 660 26.21 31.63 4.39
N GLN A 661 26.14 32.73 3.62
CA GLN A 661 27.31 33.44 3.13
C GLN A 661 28.22 33.95 4.25
N ASN A 662 27.64 34.39 5.38
CA ASN A 662 28.40 34.82 6.58
C ASN A 662 29.19 33.68 7.26
N MET A 663 28.87 32.44 6.97
CA MET A 663 29.60 31.26 7.50
C MET A 663 30.70 30.78 6.52
N MET A 664 30.75 31.29 5.28
CA MET A 664 31.64 30.84 4.21
C MET A 664 32.85 31.79 4.10
N ASN A 665 33.80 31.66 5.02
CA ASN A 665 35.01 32.50 5.02
C ASN A 665 36.23 31.78 4.42
N SER A 666 36.20 30.44 4.32
CA SER A 666 37.28 29.64 3.75
C SER A 666 37.33 29.72 2.22
N ASN A 667 38.54 29.83 1.68
CA ASN A 667 38.80 29.73 0.23
C ASN A 667 39.08 28.30 -0.22
N HIS A 668 39.17 27.34 0.70
CA HIS A 668 39.48 25.95 0.43
C HIS A 668 38.32 25.03 0.77
N SER A 669 38.10 24.05 -0.08
CA SER A 669 37.13 22.98 0.19
C SER A 669 37.80 21.90 1.05
N VAL A 670 37.14 21.47 2.12
CA VAL A 670 37.59 20.43 3.04
C VAL A 670 36.52 19.32 3.08
N GLU A 671 36.97 18.07 3.00
CA GLU A 671 36.08 16.91 3.07
C GLU A 671 35.82 16.47 4.53
N LEU A 672 34.66 15.89 4.77
CA LEU A 672 34.31 15.20 5.99
C LEU A 672 35.05 13.86 6.05
N GLU A 673 35.75 13.61 7.16
CA GLU A 673 36.54 12.42 7.40
C GLU A 673 35.99 11.58 8.54
N ASN A 674 36.52 10.38 8.75
CA ASN A 674 36.18 9.47 9.85
C ASN A 674 34.70 9.26 10.03
N ILE A 675 33.98 9.05 8.90
CA ILE A 675 32.54 8.94 8.88
C ILE A 675 32.13 7.56 9.36
N ALA A 676 31.33 7.52 10.43
CA ALA A 676 30.67 6.31 10.88
C ALA A 676 29.15 6.55 10.98
N HIS A 677 28.36 5.57 10.55
CA HIS A 677 26.89 5.63 10.64
C HIS A 677 26.32 4.29 11.09
N GLN A 678 25.30 4.34 11.94
CA GLN A 678 24.55 3.16 12.36
C GLN A 678 23.16 3.54 12.85
N GLY A 679 22.13 2.87 12.33
CA GLY A 679 20.74 3.16 12.71
C GLY A 679 20.38 4.63 12.50
N ASN A 680 20.08 5.35 13.59
CA ASN A 680 19.65 6.75 13.56
C ASN A 680 20.78 7.74 13.83
N TYR A 681 22.04 7.33 13.70
CA TYR A 681 23.21 8.11 14.10
C TYR A 681 24.24 8.19 12.98
N LEU A 682 24.89 9.35 12.88
CA LEU A 682 26.06 9.58 12.05
C LEU A 682 27.07 10.45 12.82
N THR A 683 28.34 10.15 12.64
CA THR A 683 29.45 10.97 13.15
C THR A 683 30.53 11.15 12.08
N GLY A 684 31.31 12.21 12.19
CA GLY A 684 32.44 12.49 11.33
C GLY A 684 33.27 13.62 11.88
N THR A 685 34.45 13.89 11.28
CA THR A 685 35.34 14.97 11.64
C THR A 685 35.66 15.84 10.42
N CYS A 686 35.81 17.15 10.64
CA CYS A 686 36.19 18.10 9.61
C CYS A 686 37.15 19.14 10.19
N ASN A 687 38.33 19.30 9.61
CA ASN A 687 39.33 20.25 10.08
C ASN A 687 39.45 21.43 9.12
N THR A 688 39.02 22.62 9.52
CA THR A 688 38.92 23.82 8.69
C THR A 688 39.81 24.94 9.23
N ASP A 689 40.51 25.64 8.35
CA ASP A 689 41.39 26.78 8.71
C ASP A 689 40.59 28.06 9.00
N GLU A 690 39.40 28.18 8.48
CA GLU A 690 38.47 29.28 8.68
C GLU A 690 37.03 28.75 8.83
N SER A 691 36.10 29.58 9.38
CA SER A 691 34.71 29.19 9.45
C SER A 691 34.15 28.85 8.05
N SER A 692 33.45 27.75 7.95
CA SER A 692 33.06 27.18 6.67
C SER A 692 31.62 26.66 6.73
N PHE A 693 31.01 26.49 5.56
CA PHE A 693 29.70 25.87 5.43
C PHE A 693 29.83 24.44 4.87
N LEU A 694 29.49 23.46 5.67
CA LEU A 694 29.57 22.04 5.31
C LEU A 694 28.23 21.58 4.76
N VAL A 695 28.24 20.95 3.58
CA VAL A 695 27.06 20.31 2.97
C VAL A 695 27.26 18.81 2.95
N LEU A 696 26.28 18.08 3.44
CA LEU A 696 26.22 16.63 3.37
C LEU A 696 25.27 16.21 2.24
N SER A 697 25.69 15.26 1.42
CA SER A 697 24.82 14.66 0.38
C SER A 697 23.78 13.70 0.97
N LEU A 698 23.16 14.07 2.10
CA LEU A 698 22.04 13.40 2.76
C LEU A 698 20.78 14.23 2.58
N PRO A 699 19.64 13.60 2.20
CA PRO A 699 18.38 14.31 2.08
C PRO A 699 18.02 15.07 3.38
N TYR A 700 17.65 16.33 3.23
CA TYR A 700 17.24 17.16 4.34
C TYR A 700 15.93 16.66 4.96
N ASP A 701 15.95 16.42 6.26
CA ASP A 701 14.77 16.13 7.07
C ASP A 701 14.88 16.89 8.40
N LYS A 702 13.84 17.58 8.81
CA LYS A 702 13.77 18.29 10.11
C LYS A 702 13.94 17.35 11.31
N GLY A 703 13.90 16.04 11.08
CA GLY A 703 14.20 15.03 12.10
C GLY A 703 15.66 14.91 12.47
N TRP A 704 16.58 15.41 11.64
CA TRP A 704 17.99 15.49 11.96
C TRP A 704 18.29 16.59 12.97
N LYS A 705 19.02 16.23 14.02
CA LYS A 705 19.65 17.16 14.94
C LYS A 705 21.14 17.04 14.77
N VAL A 706 21.80 18.16 14.45
CA VAL A 706 23.23 18.23 14.18
C VAL A 706 23.92 18.94 15.33
N PHE A 707 24.99 18.33 15.83
CA PHE A 707 25.86 18.89 16.85
C PHE A 707 27.27 19.02 16.27
N VAL A 708 27.84 20.19 16.39
CA VAL A 708 29.26 20.48 16.09
C VAL A 708 29.95 20.79 17.39
N ASN A 709 30.99 20.02 17.74
CA ASN A 709 31.72 20.15 19.01
C ASN A 709 30.77 20.11 20.23
N GLY A 710 29.72 19.30 20.18
CA GLY A 710 28.70 19.15 21.23
C GLY A 710 27.66 20.26 21.28
N GLN A 711 27.74 21.30 20.44
CA GLN A 711 26.73 22.37 20.32
C GLN A 711 25.75 22.10 19.21
N ASN A 712 24.45 22.24 19.49
CA ASN A 712 23.42 22.08 18.49
C ASN A 712 23.45 23.25 17.50
N VAL A 713 23.58 22.94 16.19
CA VAL A 713 23.67 23.95 15.13
C VAL A 713 22.38 23.95 14.27
N LYS A 714 22.10 25.11 13.65
CA LYS A 714 21.01 25.26 12.69
C LYS A 714 21.37 24.54 11.40
N THR A 715 20.41 23.82 10.82
CA THR A 715 20.55 23.14 9.53
C THR A 715 19.75 23.84 8.46
N TYR A 716 20.24 23.79 7.23
CA TYR A 716 19.65 24.38 6.03
C TYR A 716 19.39 23.32 4.98
N SER A 717 18.35 23.54 4.16
CA SER A 717 18.06 22.72 2.97
C SER A 717 18.74 23.36 1.77
N VAL A 718 19.78 22.77 1.25
CA VAL A 718 20.61 23.32 0.18
C VAL A 718 20.80 22.30 -0.95
N ASN A 719 21.34 22.71 -2.09
CA ASN A 719 21.69 21.86 -3.23
C ASN A 719 20.55 20.95 -3.71
N GLY A 720 19.29 21.49 -3.74
CA GLY A 720 18.14 20.71 -4.18
C GLY A 720 17.55 19.78 -3.10
N GLY A 721 17.82 20.07 -1.82
CA GLY A 721 17.19 19.37 -0.70
C GLY A 721 18.13 18.51 0.15
N PHE A 722 19.39 18.91 0.27
CA PHE A 722 20.40 18.25 1.11
C PHE A 722 20.72 19.05 2.38
N VAL A 723 21.35 18.41 3.37
CA VAL A 723 21.65 19.01 4.67
C VAL A 723 22.90 19.88 4.58
N GLY A 724 22.80 21.16 4.96
CA GLY A 724 23.94 22.05 5.17
C GLY A 724 23.95 22.69 6.55
N PHE A 725 25.14 23.01 7.10
CA PHE A 725 25.31 23.70 8.37
C PHE A 725 26.72 24.32 8.50
N GLY A 726 26.85 25.30 9.38
CA GLY A 726 28.14 25.97 9.65
C GLY A 726 29.06 25.11 10.53
N VAL A 727 30.38 25.21 10.28
CA VAL A 727 31.45 24.65 11.08
C VAL A 727 32.45 25.74 11.42
N GLU A 728 33.12 25.63 12.60
CA GLU A 728 34.05 26.62 13.12
C GLU A 728 35.47 26.31 12.68
N VAL A 729 36.38 27.23 12.98
CA VAL A 729 37.84 27.06 12.77
C VAL A 729 38.39 25.91 13.64
N GLY A 730 39.24 25.06 13.05
CA GLY A 730 39.90 23.95 13.72
C GLY A 730 39.22 22.60 13.47
N ASN A 731 39.47 21.67 14.35
CA ASN A 731 38.93 20.31 14.26
C ASN A 731 37.50 20.25 14.80
N ASN A 732 36.54 20.05 13.93
CA ASN A 732 35.15 19.96 14.26
C ASN A 732 34.71 18.49 14.33
N GLN A 733 34.18 18.10 15.49
CA GLN A 733 33.50 16.82 15.67
C GLN A 733 32.02 16.98 15.39
N ILE A 734 31.54 16.25 14.43
CA ILE A 734 30.14 16.31 13.95
C ILE A 734 29.41 15.08 14.44
N GLU A 735 28.25 15.27 15.06
CA GLU A 735 27.34 14.22 15.48
C GLU A 735 25.93 14.55 15.03
N MET A 736 25.25 13.57 14.46
CA MET A 736 23.89 13.72 13.97
C MET A 736 22.99 12.62 14.51
N TYR A 737 21.81 13.00 14.98
CA TYR A 737 20.80 12.09 15.52
C TYR A 737 19.48 12.28 14.81
N PHE A 738 18.89 11.19 14.31
CA PHE A 738 17.62 11.21 13.61
C PHE A 738 16.46 10.80 14.50
N THR A 739 15.40 11.60 14.52
CA THR A 739 14.10 11.25 15.11
C THR A 739 13.01 11.80 14.22
N PRO A 740 12.07 10.98 13.72
CA PRO A 740 11.00 11.47 12.85
C PRO A 740 10.20 12.61 13.46
N VAL A 741 9.93 13.65 12.67
CA VAL A 741 9.12 14.79 13.11
C VAL A 741 7.74 14.28 13.57
N GLY A 742 7.28 14.73 14.72
CA GLY A 742 5.99 14.30 15.28
C GLY A 742 6.03 12.99 16.08
N PHE A 743 7.15 12.25 16.13
CA PHE A 743 7.22 10.96 16.84
C PHE A 743 6.98 11.12 18.36
N LYS A 744 7.63 12.07 19.02
CA LYS A 744 7.47 12.29 20.47
C LYS A 744 6.04 12.73 20.82
N GLN A 745 5.50 13.66 20.06
CA GLN A 745 4.11 14.14 20.23
C GLN A 745 3.12 13.00 19.94
N GLY A 746 3.37 12.22 18.89
CA GLY A 746 2.58 11.03 18.53
C GLY A 746 2.57 9.96 19.62
N ALA A 747 3.73 9.72 20.26
CA ALA A 747 3.82 8.77 21.37
C ALA A 747 2.99 9.22 22.58
N ILE A 748 3.02 10.52 22.91
CA ILE A 748 2.18 11.09 23.98
C ILE A 748 0.69 10.93 23.65
N ILE A 749 0.29 11.26 22.43
CA ILE A 749 -1.11 11.13 21.97
C ILE A 749 -1.54 9.65 22.01
N SER A 750 -0.67 8.74 21.57
CA SER A 750 -0.96 7.30 21.65
C SER A 750 -1.16 6.84 23.08
N LEU A 751 -0.33 7.29 24.00
CA LEU A 751 -0.46 6.96 25.43
C LEU A 751 -1.81 7.46 26.00
N ILE A 752 -2.18 8.70 25.70
CA ILE A 752 -3.47 9.27 26.09
C ILE A 752 -4.62 8.44 25.49
N GLY A 753 -4.54 8.08 24.20
CA GLY A 753 -5.51 7.23 23.53
C GLY A 753 -5.67 5.86 24.18
N ILE A 754 -4.53 5.21 24.49
CA ILE A 754 -4.54 3.90 25.17
C ILE A 754 -5.15 4.01 26.57
N MET A 755 -4.77 5.02 27.36
CA MET A 755 -5.36 5.26 28.68
C MET A 755 -6.86 5.51 28.60
N GLY A 756 -7.31 6.32 27.63
CA GLY A 756 -8.73 6.54 27.36
C GLY A 756 -9.48 5.26 26.99
N TYR A 757 -8.84 4.39 26.18
CA TYR A 757 -9.44 3.10 25.82
C TYR A 757 -9.54 2.13 27.02
N VAL A 758 -8.52 2.08 27.87
CA VAL A 758 -8.54 1.31 29.12
C VAL A 758 -9.64 1.84 30.04
N ALA A 759 -9.76 3.16 30.18
CA ALA A 759 -10.85 3.78 30.94
C ALA A 759 -12.24 3.39 30.40
N LEU A 760 -12.42 3.37 29.09
CA LEU A 760 -13.66 2.93 28.45
C LEU A 760 -13.95 1.44 28.74
N ILE A 761 -12.95 0.57 28.75
CA ILE A 761 -13.10 -0.85 29.12
C ILE A 761 -13.55 -0.98 30.56
N VAL A 762 -12.94 -0.25 31.48
CA VAL A 762 -13.29 -0.27 32.92
C VAL A 762 -14.73 0.23 33.11
N TYR A 763 -15.08 1.35 32.48
CA TYR A 763 -16.44 1.91 32.54
C TYR A 763 -17.50 0.91 32.07
N GLU A 764 -17.30 0.26 30.92
CA GLU A 764 -18.26 -0.72 30.39
C GLU A 764 -18.37 -1.96 31.30
N LYS A 765 -17.26 -2.43 31.91
CA LYS A 765 -17.26 -3.52 32.88
C LYS A 765 -18.06 -3.15 34.15
N LEU A 766 -17.84 -1.96 34.69
CA LEU A 766 -18.57 -1.47 35.88
C LEU A 766 -20.06 -1.33 35.60
N LYS A 767 -20.44 -0.80 34.45
CA LYS A 767 -21.84 -0.69 34.03
C LYS A 767 -22.52 -2.06 33.95
N ILE A 768 -21.87 -3.07 33.42
CA ILE A 768 -22.40 -4.44 33.36
C ILE A 768 -22.56 -5.02 34.79
N ARG A 769 -21.57 -4.80 35.66
CA ARG A 769 -21.59 -5.26 37.04
C ARG A 769 -22.77 -4.65 37.83
N ASN A 770 -22.95 -3.33 37.72
CA ASN A 770 -24.03 -2.62 38.37
C ASN A 770 -25.41 -3.06 37.85
N SER A 771 -25.57 -3.27 36.57
CA SER A 771 -26.83 -3.76 35.98
C SER A 771 -27.20 -5.20 36.43
N ARG A 772 -26.19 -6.05 36.66
CA ARG A 772 -26.40 -7.41 37.22
C ARG A 772 -26.78 -7.34 38.71
N ARG A 773 -26.16 -6.45 39.47
CA ARG A 773 -26.47 -6.26 40.90
C ARG A 773 -27.91 -5.78 41.08
N TYR A 774 -28.36 -4.77 40.32
CA TYR A 774 -29.74 -4.30 40.32
C TYR A 774 -30.77 -5.39 39.99
N LYS A 775 -30.47 -6.27 39.02
CA LYS A 775 -31.37 -7.39 38.67
C LYS A 775 -31.44 -8.46 39.76
N ASN A 776 -30.33 -8.73 40.44
CA ASN A 776 -30.34 -9.68 41.58
C ASN A 776 -31.06 -9.11 42.81
N GLU A 777 -30.97 -7.81 43.06
CA GLU A 777 -31.67 -7.11 44.13
C GLU A 777 -33.20 -7.01 43.90
N GLN A 778 -33.66 -7.05 42.64
CA GLN A 778 -35.08 -7.10 42.27
C GLN A 778 -35.64 -8.53 42.20
N SER A 779 -34.81 -9.55 42.27
CA SER A 779 -35.20 -10.96 42.27
C SER A 779 -35.19 -11.59 43.66
N ILE A 780 -34.79 -10.84 44.70
CA ILE A 780 -34.95 -11.12 46.14
C ILE A 780 -36.14 -10.34 46.67
#